data_74e683746d26241f4e44380e8a3d909c
#
_entry.id   74e683746d26241f4e44380e8a3d909c
#
_cell.length_a   1.000
_cell.length_b   1.000
_cell.length_c   1.000
_cell.angle_alpha   90.00
_cell.angle_beta   90.00
_cell.angle_gamma   90.00
#
_symmetry.space_group_name_H-M   'P 1'
#
loop_
_entity.id
_entity.type
_entity.pdbx_description
1 polymer ?
#
loop_
_entity_poly.entity_id
_entity_poly.type
_entity_poly.pdbx_seq_one_letter_code
_entity_poly.pdbx_strand_id
1 'polypeptide(L)'
;MAMVLRTTKHTKGGLMKKTKTVLLMSAMISAVFLAGCGSKNEAVENTSAAETASQERESEAGEADQKAADQAAALIDAIYVQRRTLDTDRQCAEAKAAWDALTDTQKSLVEGEFADPDYFGRDTGDAALDNPRNQNDIGEKEILVVSFGTSFNDSRVSDIKGIEDGIQEANPDWAVRRAFTSQIIINHIQARDGQYIDNMDQAMERAAANGVKHLIIQPTHLMKGTEYDELMETVTENLDRFETIKVAQPLLGDIGEDAAAVNQDKQAVAELLTAEAVKDAGFDSLESAAKDGTAFVFLGHGTSHTAKVSYTQMQSQMAALGYDNVFIGTVEGEPEETSCEALLETVSAAGYKKVVLRPLMVVAGDHANNDMAGEEEDSWLSRFQASGKFEKVTAQIAGLGSIKGIQQLYAAHTEAAIKAVSEQQGTRPEENGQKSKEGTVSQNLKDGVYQAAFHTDSSMFQVNDTLNGMGKLTVKDGEMTIHISLGSKNILNLYPGLAADAAKEDAGVLEPSVDSIVYPDGTAEEVHGFDVPVPVLNQEFDLALIGKKGKWYDHKVSVSNPVPVLEDGVYAMDLTFEGGSGKAEILSPAKVTVKDGQMKAEVRWNSPNYDYMMVAGERYLPVSTDGNSVFQIPVTILDQPFSVIGNTVAMSKPHEIEYTLTFHTEGMSRAE
;
A
#
# COMPACT_ATOMS: atom_id res chain seq x y z
N MET A 1 -4.21 8.77 9.38
CA MET A 1 -3.44 8.72 10.60
C MET A 1 -1.96 8.73 10.25
N ALA A 2 -1.18 9.56 10.93
CA ALA A 2 0.19 9.82 10.57
C ALA A 2 0.93 8.50 10.35
N MET A 3 1.34 8.27 9.10
CA MET A 3 2.52 7.46 8.83
C MET A 3 3.58 8.02 9.79
N VAL A 4 3.80 7.30 10.90
CA VAL A 4 5.02 7.48 11.63
C VAL A 4 6.05 7.00 10.63
N LEU A 5 6.63 7.96 9.89
CA LEU A 5 8.02 7.85 9.53
C LEU A 5 8.69 7.61 10.90
N ARG A 6 8.74 6.33 11.31
CA ARG A 6 9.87 5.91 12.10
C ARG A 6 11.03 6.25 11.18
N THR A 7 11.51 7.51 11.31
CA THR A 7 12.94 7.66 11.28
C THR A 7 13.40 6.50 12.11
N THR A 8 13.85 5.44 11.47
CA THR A 8 14.72 4.50 12.12
C THR A 8 15.70 5.40 12.84
N LYS A 9 15.49 5.58 14.14
CA LYS A 9 16.59 5.92 15.01
C LYS A 9 17.57 4.83 14.68
N HIS A 10 18.44 5.09 13.71
CA HIS A 10 19.72 4.47 13.69
C HIS A 10 20.18 4.59 15.13
N THR A 11 20.15 3.48 15.83
CA THR A 11 20.87 3.34 17.07
C THR A 11 22.20 3.97 16.76
N LYS A 12 22.48 5.07 17.47
CA LYS A 12 23.76 5.76 17.44
C LYS A 12 24.85 4.77 17.82
N GLY A 13 25.20 3.89 16.91
CA GLY A 13 26.51 3.34 16.77
C GLY A 13 27.31 4.45 16.13
N GLY A 14 27.94 5.25 16.97
CA GLY A 14 29.02 6.16 16.70
C GLY A 14 29.02 6.81 15.31
N LEU A 15 28.13 7.75 15.04
CA LEU A 15 28.39 8.75 14.03
C LEU A 15 29.51 9.64 14.61
N MET A 16 30.74 9.25 14.32
CA MET A 16 31.85 10.19 14.32
C MET A 16 31.42 11.31 13.39
N LYS A 17 31.03 12.47 13.96
CA LYS A 17 31.02 13.73 13.25
C LYS A 17 32.38 13.80 12.54
N LYS A 18 32.39 13.56 11.25
CA LYS A 18 33.49 14.00 10.39
C LYS A 18 33.38 15.53 10.36
N THR A 19 33.88 16.16 11.43
CA THR A 19 34.28 17.55 11.34
C THR A 19 35.29 17.58 10.20
N LYS A 20 34.90 18.13 9.05
CA LYS A 20 35.84 18.55 8.03
C LYS A 20 36.73 19.57 8.72
N THR A 21 37.84 19.09 9.28
CA THR A 21 38.94 19.92 9.70
C THR A 21 39.48 20.54 8.41
N VAL A 22 39.02 21.73 8.11
CA VAL A 22 39.72 22.59 7.16
C VAL A 22 41.13 22.74 7.70
N LEU A 23 42.06 22.01 7.11
CA LEU A 23 43.48 22.08 7.41
C LEU A 23 43.93 23.47 6.90
N LEU A 24 43.82 24.48 7.75
CA LEU A 24 44.57 25.72 7.56
C LEU A 24 46.05 25.35 7.66
N MET A 25 46.68 25.17 6.52
CA MET A 25 48.14 25.16 6.42
C MET A 25 48.65 26.56 6.82
N SER A 26 48.85 26.77 8.10
CA SER A 26 49.72 27.87 8.57
C SER A 26 51.14 27.55 8.16
N ALA A 27 51.62 28.15 7.06
CA ALA A 27 53.00 28.18 6.72
C ALA A 27 53.72 29.02 7.79
N MET A 28 54.35 28.35 8.79
CA MET A 28 55.35 28.96 9.65
C MET A 28 56.58 29.31 8.82
N ILE A 29 56.69 30.57 8.44
CA ILE A 29 57.94 31.15 7.94
C ILE A 29 58.79 31.47 9.18
N SER A 30 59.80 30.69 9.47
CA SER A 30 60.81 30.98 10.45
C SER A 30 61.65 32.14 9.95
N ALA A 31 61.47 33.33 10.49
CA ALA A 31 62.33 34.46 10.25
C ALA A 31 63.56 34.36 11.13
N VAL A 32 64.69 34.19 10.48
CA VAL A 32 66.05 34.33 11.10
C VAL A 32 66.30 35.83 11.26
N PHE A 33 66.43 36.26 12.50
CA PHE A 33 66.93 37.62 12.81
C PHE A 33 68.38 37.73 12.50
N LEU A 34 68.72 38.63 11.55
CA LEU A 34 70.03 39.25 11.47
C LEU A 34 69.85 40.78 11.60
N ALA A 35 70.45 41.29 12.69
CA ALA A 35 70.42 42.68 13.03
C ALA A 35 71.18 43.56 11.99
N GLY A 36 70.54 44.62 11.54
CA GLY A 36 71.16 45.67 10.74
C GLY A 36 70.32 46.97 10.82
N CYS A 37 70.82 47.96 11.51
CA CYS A 37 70.22 49.33 11.73
C CYS A 37 69.86 50.03 10.46
N GLY A 38 68.73 50.77 10.44
CA GLY A 38 68.53 51.97 9.65
C GLY A 38 67.16 52.23 9.09
N SER A 39 66.39 53.02 9.83
CA SER A 39 65.41 54.08 9.45
C SER A 39 64.24 53.74 8.49
N LYS A 40 63.05 54.12 9.07
CA LYS A 40 61.78 54.55 8.47
C LYS A 40 60.76 53.40 8.21
N ASN A 41 60.02 53.14 9.23
CA ASN A 41 58.70 52.50 9.23
C ASN A 41 57.59 53.54 9.02
N GLU A 42 56.84 53.40 7.90
CA GLU A 42 55.46 53.93 7.76
C GLU A 42 54.61 53.10 6.83
N ALA A 43 55.09 51.96 6.30
CA ALA A 43 54.35 51.10 5.33
C ALA A 43 53.85 49.76 5.85
N VAL A 44 54.15 49.34 7.10
CA VAL A 44 53.83 47.98 7.58
C VAL A 44 52.51 47.93 8.38
N GLU A 45 52.05 49.06 8.97
CA GLU A 45 50.76 49.09 9.69
C GLU A 45 49.53 49.09 8.76
N ASN A 46 49.63 49.60 7.51
CA ASN A 46 48.50 49.65 6.59
C ASN A 46 48.20 48.30 5.88
N THR A 47 49.15 47.39 5.78
CA THR A 47 48.93 46.07 5.17
C THR A 47 48.25 45.10 6.14
N SER A 48 48.63 45.12 7.41
CA SER A 48 48.00 44.25 8.45
C SER A 48 46.53 44.64 8.72
N ALA A 49 46.22 45.95 8.77
CA ALA A 49 44.85 46.40 8.95
C ALA A 49 43.95 46.10 7.72
N ALA A 50 44.51 46.14 6.51
CA ALA A 50 43.77 45.79 5.29
C ALA A 50 43.52 44.29 5.15
N GLU A 51 44.46 43.44 5.53
CA GLU A 51 44.30 41.99 5.56
C GLU A 51 43.30 41.55 6.65
N THR A 52 43.33 42.14 7.84
CA THR A 52 42.38 41.88 8.91
C THR A 52 40.95 42.33 8.50
N ALA A 53 40.82 43.51 7.89
CA ALA A 53 39.55 44.01 7.40
C ALA A 53 39.00 43.21 6.19
N SER A 54 39.85 42.60 5.38
CA SER A 54 39.40 41.68 4.31
C SER A 54 38.97 40.32 4.86
N GLN A 55 39.65 39.77 5.85
CA GLN A 55 39.27 38.54 6.55
C GLN A 55 37.97 38.70 7.35
N GLU A 56 37.76 39.84 8.03
CA GLU A 56 36.51 40.17 8.72
C GLU A 56 35.35 40.29 7.71
N ARG A 57 35.54 40.90 6.56
CA ARG A 57 34.52 41.01 5.49
C ARG A 57 34.20 39.67 4.85
N GLU A 58 35.19 38.80 4.63
CA GLU A 58 34.97 37.45 4.13
C GLU A 58 34.23 36.58 5.17
N SER A 59 34.52 36.73 6.46
CA SER A 59 33.82 36.07 7.54
C SER A 59 32.36 36.55 7.67
N GLU A 60 32.14 37.89 7.62
CA GLU A 60 30.79 38.48 7.63
C GLU A 60 29.97 38.10 6.39
N ALA A 61 30.59 38.00 5.22
CA ALA A 61 29.92 37.52 4.00
C ALA A 61 29.54 36.04 4.11
N GLY A 62 30.44 35.21 4.63
CA GLY A 62 30.15 33.77 4.86
C GLY A 62 29.03 33.53 5.88
N GLU A 63 28.96 34.30 6.96
CA GLU A 63 27.87 34.25 7.93
C GLU A 63 26.53 34.73 7.34
N ALA A 64 26.56 35.73 6.47
CA ALA A 64 25.36 36.20 5.76
C ALA A 64 24.84 35.16 4.75
N ASP A 65 25.76 34.50 4.03
CA ASP A 65 25.42 33.43 3.08
C ASP A 65 24.81 32.20 3.80
N GLN A 66 25.41 31.77 4.91
CA GLN A 66 24.87 30.69 5.73
C GLN A 66 23.48 31.03 6.26
N LYS A 67 23.28 32.22 6.77
CA LYS A 67 21.97 32.67 7.28
C LYS A 67 20.89 32.66 6.19
N ALA A 68 21.22 33.06 4.97
CA ALA A 68 20.28 33.04 3.86
C ALA A 68 19.93 31.59 3.49
N ALA A 69 20.90 30.68 3.48
CA ALA A 69 20.71 29.26 3.25
C ALA A 69 19.84 28.62 4.34
N ASP A 70 20.12 28.88 5.62
CA ASP A 70 19.34 28.38 6.77
C ASP A 70 17.87 28.85 6.72
N GLN A 71 17.63 30.08 6.28
CA GLN A 71 16.26 30.59 6.12
C GLN A 71 15.50 29.85 5.01
N ALA A 72 16.15 29.58 3.88
CA ALA A 72 15.55 28.81 2.79
C ALA A 72 15.31 27.36 3.22
N ALA A 73 16.27 26.73 3.92
CA ALA A 73 16.13 25.38 4.47
C ALA A 73 14.91 25.26 5.39
N ALA A 74 14.75 26.20 6.33
CA ALA A 74 13.61 26.18 7.25
C ALA A 74 12.25 26.32 6.53
N LEU A 75 12.17 27.05 5.43
CA LEU A 75 10.95 27.17 4.62
C LEU A 75 10.69 25.90 3.79
N ILE A 76 11.72 25.24 3.31
CA ILE A 76 11.63 23.95 2.63
C ILE A 76 11.16 22.88 3.62
N ASP A 77 11.76 22.79 4.80
CA ASP A 77 11.36 21.84 5.84
C ASP A 77 9.88 22.04 6.27
N ALA A 78 9.40 23.29 6.23
CA ALA A 78 8.02 23.63 6.58
C ALA A 78 6.97 23.10 5.56
N ILE A 79 7.35 22.83 4.32
CA ILE A 79 6.47 22.22 3.31
C ILE A 79 6.61 20.69 3.22
N TYR A 80 7.52 20.10 3.96
CA TYR A 80 7.69 18.64 4.06
C TYR A 80 6.72 18.06 5.11
N VAL A 81 5.43 18.13 4.80
CA VAL A 81 4.34 17.76 5.72
C VAL A 81 3.31 16.85 5.04
N GLN A 82 2.75 15.92 5.82
CA GLN A 82 1.78 14.93 5.34
C GLN A 82 0.36 15.49 5.17
N ARG A 83 0.06 16.66 5.69
CA ARG A 83 -1.29 17.23 5.62
C ARG A 83 -1.28 18.61 4.98
N ARG A 84 -2.25 18.80 4.08
CA ARG A 84 -2.56 20.10 3.52
C ARG A 84 -3.28 20.97 4.54
N THR A 85 -2.92 22.25 4.60
CA THR A 85 -3.58 23.29 5.41
C THR A 85 -3.98 24.46 4.52
N LEU A 86 -4.70 25.44 5.06
CA LEU A 86 -5.03 26.68 4.35
C LEU A 86 -3.79 27.50 3.97
N ASP A 87 -2.68 27.29 4.67
CA ASP A 87 -1.43 28.00 4.44
C ASP A 87 -0.51 27.32 3.43
N THR A 88 -0.78 26.08 3.02
CA THR A 88 0.13 25.27 2.19
C THR A 88 0.53 25.97 0.90
N ASP A 89 -0.42 26.57 0.17
CA ASP A 89 -0.12 27.25 -1.10
C ASP A 89 0.83 28.43 -0.89
N ARG A 90 0.62 29.20 0.18
CA ARG A 90 1.50 30.31 0.56
C ARG A 90 2.88 29.82 0.96
N GLN A 91 2.96 28.76 1.78
CA GLN A 91 4.22 28.17 2.22
C GLN A 91 5.04 27.62 1.04
N CYS A 92 4.41 26.94 0.09
CA CYS A 92 5.06 26.47 -1.14
C CYS A 92 5.65 27.65 -1.95
N ALA A 93 4.89 28.71 -2.12
CA ALA A 93 5.35 29.90 -2.84
C ALA A 93 6.50 30.61 -2.11
N GLU A 94 6.45 30.73 -0.78
CA GLU A 94 7.49 31.35 0.06
C GLU A 94 8.79 30.51 0.02
N ALA A 95 8.71 29.17 0.13
CA ALA A 95 9.88 28.29 0.04
C ALA A 95 10.59 28.43 -1.31
N LYS A 96 9.84 28.40 -2.41
CA LYS A 96 10.41 28.58 -3.76
C LYS A 96 11.01 29.97 -3.96
N ALA A 97 10.33 31.00 -3.51
CA ALA A 97 10.84 32.38 -3.62
C ALA A 97 12.14 32.58 -2.83
N ALA A 98 12.25 32.01 -1.64
CA ALA A 98 13.46 32.06 -0.84
C ALA A 98 14.61 31.30 -1.53
N TRP A 99 14.37 30.11 -2.08
CA TRP A 99 15.36 29.39 -2.87
C TRP A 99 15.83 30.14 -4.11
N ASP A 100 14.91 30.74 -4.88
CA ASP A 100 15.22 31.46 -6.10
C ASP A 100 16.04 32.76 -5.84
N ALA A 101 15.94 33.28 -4.63
CA ALA A 101 16.72 34.45 -4.22
C ALA A 101 18.17 34.09 -3.84
N LEU A 102 18.49 32.82 -3.64
CA LEU A 102 19.84 32.36 -3.28
C LEU A 102 20.78 32.40 -4.50
N THR A 103 22.03 32.77 -4.26
CA THR A 103 23.14 32.54 -5.19
C THR A 103 23.52 31.05 -5.20
N ASP A 104 24.28 30.62 -6.22
CA ASP A 104 24.73 29.20 -6.28
C ASP A 104 25.58 28.80 -5.07
N THR A 105 26.40 29.75 -4.53
CA THR A 105 27.16 29.54 -3.29
C THR A 105 26.25 29.34 -2.10
N GLN A 106 25.19 30.13 -1.96
CA GLN A 106 24.21 30.00 -0.89
C GLN A 106 23.40 28.71 -1.01
N LYS A 107 23.00 28.29 -2.23
CA LYS A 107 22.33 27.01 -2.47
C LYS A 107 23.17 25.83 -2.03
N SER A 108 24.49 25.84 -2.26
CA SER A 108 25.38 24.78 -1.81
C SER A 108 25.54 24.68 -0.29
N LEU A 109 25.04 25.67 0.47
CA LEU A 109 25.03 25.72 1.93
C LEU A 109 23.67 25.34 2.53
N VAL A 110 22.64 25.09 1.70
CA VAL A 110 21.31 24.71 2.18
C VAL A 110 21.41 23.34 2.84
N GLU A 111 21.11 23.27 4.13
CA GLU A 111 21.09 22.03 4.93
C GLU A 111 20.00 22.14 5.97
N GLY A 112 18.95 21.29 5.87
CA GLY A 112 17.82 21.21 6.78
C GLY A 112 17.57 19.80 7.28
N GLU A 113 16.41 19.53 7.85
CA GLU A 113 15.98 18.18 8.16
C GLU A 113 15.68 17.39 6.88
N PHE A 114 15.07 18.06 5.90
CA PHE A 114 14.69 17.53 4.58
C PHE A 114 15.21 18.38 3.42
N ALA A 115 15.61 19.61 3.69
CA ALA A 115 16.19 20.51 2.69
C ALA A 115 17.64 20.13 2.39
N ASP A 116 17.99 20.13 1.12
CA ASP A 116 19.34 19.86 0.60
C ASP A 116 19.73 20.89 -0.49
N PRO A 117 21.03 20.95 -0.89
CA PRO A 117 21.49 21.87 -1.92
C PRO A 117 20.84 21.70 -3.30
N ASP A 118 20.19 20.57 -3.53
CA ASP A 118 19.59 20.20 -4.81
C ASP A 118 18.05 20.17 -4.78
N TYR A 119 17.42 20.48 -3.63
CA TYR A 119 16.01 20.25 -3.39
C TYR A 119 15.08 20.73 -4.53
N PHE A 120 15.27 21.96 -5.02
CA PHE A 120 14.53 22.48 -6.18
C PHE A 120 15.39 22.56 -7.45
N GLY A 121 16.69 22.27 -7.36
CA GLY A 121 17.64 22.40 -8.46
C GLY A 121 17.92 21.12 -9.23
N ARG A 122 17.54 19.95 -8.67
CA ARG A 122 17.77 18.66 -9.30
C ARG A 122 17.07 18.55 -10.64
N ASP A 123 17.81 18.14 -11.67
CA ASP A 123 17.23 17.86 -12.99
C ASP A 123 16.42 16.53 -12.88
N THR A 124 15.12 16.62 -13.01
CA THR A 124 14.19 15.50 -12.97
C THR A 124 13.34 15.39 -14.23
N GLY A 125 13.68 16.15 -15.28
CA GLY A 125 12.94 16.22 -16.54
C GLY A 125 12.01 17.43 -16.65
N ASP A 126 11.26 17.50 -17.75
CA ASP A 126 10.38 18.62 -18.11
C ASP A 126 8.97 18.43 -17.56
N ALA A 127 8.61 19.22 -16.54
CA ALA A 127 7.27 19.24 -15.95
C ALA A 127 6.15 19.61 -16.95
N ALA A 128 6.46 20.33 -18.03
CA ALA A 128 5.47 20.74 -19.03
C ALA A 128 4.94 19.55 -19.88
N LEU A 129 5.63 18.41 -19.87
CA LEU A 129 5.20 17.20 -20.57
C LEU A 129 4.13 16.41 -19.77
N ASP A 130 3.92 16.75 -18.52
CA ASP A 130 2.90 16.16 -17.66
C ASP A 130 1.57 16.90 -17.76
N ASN A 131 0.50 16.19 -17.35
CA ASN A 131 -0.84 16.77 -17.21
C ASN A 131 -1.38 16.41 -15.83
N PRO A 132 -1.62 17.39 -14.93
CA PRO A 132 -2.12 17.12 -13.59
C PRO A 132 -3.54 16.54 -13.55
N ARG A 133 -4.26 16.49 -14.67
CA ARG A 133 -5.60 15.88 -14.84
C ARG A 133 -6.62 16.31 -13.78
N ASN A 134 -6.62 17.59 -13.43
CA ASN A 134 -7.55 18.20 -12.45
C ASN A 134 -8.66 19.03 -13.11
N GLN A 135 -9.11 18.60 -14.28
CA GLN A 135 -10.16 19.28 -15.07
C GLN A 135 -11.52 19.28 -14.36
N ASN A 136 -12.31 20.29 -14.69
CA ASN A 136 -13.71 20.43 -14.28
C ASN A 136 -14.64 20.10 -15.47
N ASP A 137 -15.96 20.10 -15.21
CA ASP A 137 -17.01 19.89 -16.24
C ASP A 137 -16.84 18.58 -17.03
N ILE A 138 -16.51 17.50 -16.36
CA ILE A 138 -16.14 16.20 -16.93
C ILE A 138 -17.33 15.25 -17.16
N GLY A 139 -18.55 15.65 -16.77
CA GLY A 139 -19.75 14.82 -16.85
C GLY A 139 -19.94 13.91 -15.63
N GLU A 140 -20.81 12.88 -15.79
CA GLU A 140 -21.28 12.07 -14.68
C GLU A 140 -20.39 10.84 -14.36
N LYS A 141 -19.38 10.55 -15.20
CA LYS A 141 -18.55 9.34 -15.10
C LYS A 141 -17.08 9.71 -14.98
N GLU A 142 -16.45 9.29 -13.90
CA GLU A 142 -15.05 9.54 -13.63
C GLU A 142 -14.30 8.28 -13.27
N ILE A 143 -13.08 8.13 -13.80
CA ILE A 143 -12.05 7.22 -13.31
C ILE A 143 -11.01 8.10 -12.60
N LEU A 144 -10.90 7.98 -11.28
CA LEU A 144 -9.88 8.64 -10.48
C LEU A 144 -8.70 7.69 -10.33
N VAL A 145 -7.59 8.00 -11.00
CA VAL A 145 -6.33 7.26 -10.87
C VAL A 145 -5.57 7.81 -9.67
N VAL A 146 -5.32 6.95 -8.69
CA VAL A 146 -4.70 7.32 -7.40
C VAL A 146 -3.32 6.71 -7.31
N SER A 147 -2.30 7.57 -7.22
CA SER A 147 -0.89 7.19 -7.09
C SER A 147 -0.30 7.75 -5.81
N PHE A 148 0.75 7.10 -5.27
CA PHE A 148 1.56 7.72 -4.23
C PHE A 148 2.13 9.07 -4.73
N GLY A 149 2.57 9.09 -5.99
CA GLY A 149 3.14 10.24 -6.66
C GLY A 149 4.66 10.16 -6.76
N THR A 150 5.22 11.09 -7.52
CA THR A 150 6.67 11.34 -7.61
C THR A 150 6.95 12.79 -8.00
N SER A 151 8.00 13.36 -7.42
CA SER A 151 8.54 14.67 -7.81
C SER A 151 9.47 14.58 -9.03
N PHE A 152 9.88 13.38 -9.46
CA PHE A 152 10.67 13.17 -10.66
C PHE A 152 9.79 13.30 -11.91
N ASN A 153 10.00 14.37 -12.68
CA ASN A 153 9.17 14.74 -13.82
C ASN A 153 9.16 13.65 -14.91
N ASP A 154 10.34 13.12 -15.28
CA ASP A 154 10.45 12.07 -16.30
C ASP A 154 9.69 10.81 -15.89
N SER A 155 9.84 10.36 -14.64
CA SER A 155 9.12 9.20 -14.10
C SER A 155 7.62 9.47 -13.99
N ARG A 156 7.21 10.69 -13.62
CA ARG A 156 5.79 11.06 -13.58
C ARG A 156 5.15 10.97 -14.97
N VAL A 157 5.88 11.40 -16.01
CA VAL A 157 5.43 11.32 -17.41
C VAL A 157 5.46 9.88 -17.93
N SER A 158 6.54 9.14 -17.72
CA SER A 158 6.69 7.78 -18.26
C SER A 158 5.77 6.78 -17.56
N ASP A 159 5.71 6.85 -16.24
CA ASP A 159 5.12 5.81 -15.41
C ASP A 159 3.66 6.15 -15.08
N ILE A 160 3.39 7.29 -14.41
CA ILE A 160 2.03 7.64 -13.95
C ILE A 160 1.16 8.07 -15.13
N LYS A 161 1.60 9.06 -15.90
CA LYS A 161 0.86 9.52 -17.08
C LYS A 161 0.68 8.41 -18.10
N GLY A 162 1.68 7.51 -18.25
CA GLY A 162 1.59 6.35 -19.12
C GLY A 162 0.43 5.41 -18.75
N ILE A 163 0.25 5.12 -17.45
CA ILE A 163 -0.90 4.35 -16.93
C ILE A 163 -2.21 5.08 -17.20
N GLU A 164 -2.29 6.37 -16.86
CA GLU A 164 -3.49 7.18 -17.03
C GLU A 164 -3.93 7.31 -18.49
N ASP A 165 -2.97 7.49 -19.40
CA ASP A 165 -3.22 7.53 -20.83
C ASP A 165 -3.74 6.18 -21.34
N GLY A 166 -3.18 5.06 -20.85
CA GLY A 166 -3.64 3.71 -21.17
C GLY A 166 -5.06 3.44 -20.68
N ILE A 167 -5.40 3.88 -19.49
CA ILE A 167 -6.76 3.79 -18.93
C ILE A 167 -7.73 4.66 -19.72
N GLN A 168 -7.34 5.90 -20.08
CA GLN A 168 -8.17 6.80 -20.89
C GLN A 168 -8.41 6.26 -22.30
N GLU A 169 -7.39 5.65 -22.92
CA GLU A 169 -7.51 5.02 -24.25
C GLU A 169 -8.52 3.85 -24.24
N ALA A 170 -8.48 3.03 -23.18
CA ALA A 170 -9.39 1.90 -22.99
C ALA A 170 -10.83 2.34 -22.65
N ASN A 171 -10.99 3.49 -21.98
CA ASN A 171 -12.27 3.96 -21.46
C ASN A 171 -12.61 5.38 -21.98
N PRO A 172 -12.84 5.59 -23.30
CA PRO A 172 -13.01 6.92 -23.89
C PRO A 172 -14.27 7.67 -23.40
N ASP A 173 -15.27 6.95 -22.89
CA ASP A 173 -16.54 7.52 -22.37
C ASP A 173 -16.46 7.93 -20.89
N TRP A 174 -15.31 7.78 -20.27
CA TRP A 174 -15.03 8.16 -18.90
C TRP A 174 -13.99 9.27 -18.86
N ALA A 175 -14.16 10.23 -17.95
CA ALA A 175 -13.11 11.20 -17.70
C ALA A 175 -12.07 10.59 -16.77
N VAL A 176 -10.79 10.65 -17.11
CA VAL A 176 -9.70 10.19 -16.26
C VAL A 176 -9.08 11.38 -15.56
N ARG A 177 -9.11 11.37 -14.22
CA ARG A 177 -8.46 12.36 -13.36
C ARG A 177 -7.41 11.70 -12.47
N ARG A 178 -6.58 12.54 -11.85
CA ARG A 178 -5.45 12.14 -10.99
C ARG A 178 -5.67 12.58 -9.56
N ALA A 179 -5.23 11.76 -8.60
CA ALA A 179 -4.92 12.17 -7.24
C ALA A 179 -3.60 11.56 -6.78
N PHE A 180 -2.89 12.27 -5.90
CA PHE A 180 -1.74 11.70 -5.19
C PHE A 180 -2.05 11.55 -3.70
N THR A 181 -1.48 10.51 -3.07
CA THR A 181 -1.62 10.27 -1.63
C THR A 181 -0.54 10.99 -0.83
N SER A 182 0.67 11.19 -1.38
CA SER A 182 1.76 11.87 -0.68
C SER A 182 1.65 13.40 -0.78
N GLN A 183 1.24 14.05 0.32
CA GLN A 183 1.17 15.51 0.37
C GLN A 183 2.55 16.16 0.24
N ILE A 184 3.61 15.51 0.73
CA ILE A 184 5.00 15.99 0.59
C ILE A 184 5.36 16.16 -0.89
N ILE A 185 5.06 15.14 -1.70
CA ILE A 185 5.31 15.17 -3.15
C ILE A 185 4.47 16.24 -3.83
N ILE A 186 3.21 16.38 -3.46
CA ILE A 186 2.31 17.43 -3.99
C ILE A 186 2.89 18.81 -3.70
N ASN A 187 3.33 19.06 -2.46
CA ASN A 187 3.91 20.34 -2.05
C ASN A 187 5.21 20.65 -2.82
N HIS A 188 6.07 19.65 -2.99
CA HIS A 188 7.32 19.80 -3.75
C HIS A 188 7.04 20.17 -5.21
N ILE A 189 6.14 19.45 -5.89
CA ILE A 189 5.74 19.72 -7.28
C ILE A 189 5.11 21.12 -7.38
N GLN A 190 4.21 21.46 -6.48
CA GLN A 190 3.58 22.78 -6.46
C GLN A 190 4.60 23.90 -6.28
N ALA A 191 5.54 23.73 -5.33
CA ALA A 191 6.57 24.73 -5.08
C ALA A 191 7.54 24.86 -6.27
N ARG A 192 8.09 23.74 -6.75
CA ARG A 192 9.11 23.71 -7.81
C ARG A 192 8.56 24.09 -9.18
N ASP A 193 7.46 23.43 -9.58
CA ASP A 193 6.95 23.44 -10.96
C ASP A 193 5.71 24.33 -11.13
N GLY A 194 5.11 24.80 -10.02
CA GLY A 194 3.85 25.54 -10.06
C GLY A 194 2.64 24.70 -10.51
N GLN A 195 2.76 23.38 -10.54
CA GLN A 195 1.68 22.46 -10.90
C GLN A 195 0.88 22.07 -9.65
N TYR A 196 -0.44 22.12 -9.76
CA TYR A 196 -1.36 21.72 -8.70
C TYR A 196 -1.88 20.32 -8.99
N ILE A 197 -1.63 19.39 -8.07
CA ILE A 197 -2.14 18.03 -8.11
C ILE A 197 -3.06 17.86 -6.91
N ASP A 198 -4.27 17.33 -7.13
CA ASP A 198 -5.21 17.06 -6.06
C ASP A 198 -4.68 15.92 -5.16
N ASN A 199 -4.79 16.08 -3.83
CA ASN A 199 -4.77 14.95 -2.93
C ASN A 199 -6.14 14.24 -2.93
N MET A 200 -6.29 13.15 -2.16
CA MET A 200 -7.54 12.38 -2.14
C MET A 200 -8.74 13.22 -1.75
N ASP A 201 -8.65 14.04 -0.70
CA ASP A 201 -9.75 14.92 -0.25
C ASP A 201 -10.17 15.91 -1.33
N GLN A 202 -9.18 16.58 -1.94
CA GLN A 202 -9.41 17.53 -3.02
C GLN A 202 -10.02 16.87 -4.27
N ALA A 203 -9.58 15.65 -4.59
CA ALA A 203 -10.09 14.90 -5.72
C ALA A 203 -11.55 14.48 -5.52
N MET A 204 -11.92 14.01 -4.31
CA MET A 204 -13.28 13.68 -3.94
C MET A 204 -14.20 14.90 -3.94
N GLU A 205 -13.71 16.04 -3.38
CA GLU A 205 -14.44 17.32 -3.42
C GLU A 205 -14.69 17.77 -4.86
N ARG A 206 -13.68 17.69 -5.71
CA ARG A 206 -13.78 18.07 -7.12
C ARG A 206 -14.71 17.14 -7.90
N ALA A 207 -14.68 15.82 -7.66
CA ALA A 207 -15.60 14.87 -8.27
C ALA A 207 -17.05 15.21 -7.93
N ALA A 208 -17.35 15.47 -6.67
CA ALA A 208 -18.69 15.90 -6.25
C ALA A 208 -19.09 17.25 -6.84
N ALA A 209 -18.18 18.24 -6.87
CA ALA A 209 -18.41 19.54 -7.48
C ALA A 209 -18.66 19.46 -9.00
N ASN A 210 -18.04 18.51 -9.68
CA ASN A 210 -18.28 18.20 -11.10
C ASN A 210 -19.61 17.51 -11.37
N GLY A 211 -20.32 17.05 -10.32
CA GLY A 211 -21.58 16.31 -10.46
C GLY A 211 -21.39 14.86 -10.92
N VAL A 212 -20.24 14.28 -10.59
CA VAL A 212 -19.95 12.87 -10.86
C VAL A 212 -20.95 11.99 -10.10
N LYS A 213 -21.54 11.02 -10.80
CA LYS A 213 -22.44 10.02 -10.24
C LYS A 213 -21.78 8.66 -10.12
N HIS A 214 -20.95 8.32 -11.09
CA HIS A 214 -20.29 7.03 -11.18
C HIS A 214 -18.78 7.25 -11.07
N LEU A 215 -18.21 6.86 -9.94
CA LEU A 215 -16.78 7.00 -9.66
C LEU A 215 -16.12 5.63 -9.59
N ILE A 216 -15.12 5.42 -10.45
CA ILE A 216 -14.20 4.28 -10.37
C ILE A 216 -12.87 4.80 -9.84
N ILE A 217 -12.34 4.17 -8.82
CA ILE A 217 -11.02 4.50 -8.28
C ILE A 217 -10.05 3.42 -8.71
N GLN A 218 -9.03 3.79 -9.47
CA GLN A 218 -7.94 2.90 -9.85
C GLN A 218 -6.69 3.24 -9.06
N PRO A 219 -6.37 2.48 -7.99
CA PRO A 219 -5.10 2.64 -7.31
C PRO A 219 -3.96 2.15 -8.21
N THR A 220 -2.88 2.93 -8.34
CA THR A 220 -1.66 2.48 -8.99
C THR A 220 -0.67 1.85 -8.00
N HIS A 221 -1.14 1.48 -6.82
CA HIS A 221 -0.34 0.76 -5.84
C HIS A 221 0.10 -0.60 -6.39
N LEU A 222 1.24 -1.09 -5.92
CA LEU A 222 1.73 -2.42 -6.28
C LEU A 222 0.85 -3.51 -5.67
N MET A 223 0.42 -3.32 -4.41
CA MET A 223 -0.30 -4.30 -3.60
C MET A 223 -1.27 -3.62 -2.63
N LYS A 224 -2.09 -4.40 -1.91
CA LYS A 224 -2.99 -3.94 -0.84
C LYS A 224 -2.19 -3.72 0.45
N GLY A 225 -1.38 -2.66 0.48
CA GLY A 225 -0.58 -2.24 1.63
C GLY A 225 -1.22 -1.09 2.40
N THR A 226 -0.44 -0.42 3.26
CA THR A 226 -0.89 0.68 4.12
C THR A 226 -1.57 1.79 3.33
N GLU A 227 -0.98 2.24 2.22
CA GLU A 227 -1.55 3.32 1.39
C GLU A 227 -2.87 2.89 0.70
N TYR A 228 -3.03 1.59 0.42
CA TYR A 228 -4.29 1.07 -0.10
C TYR A 228 -5.36 1.07 0.98
N ASP A 229 -5.02 0.74 2.22
CA ASP A 229 -5.95 0.75 3.35
C ASP A 229 -6.40 2.18 3.66
N GLU A 230 -5.49 3.16 3.68
CA GLU A 230 -5.81 4.59 3.82
C GLU A 230 -6.72 5.11 2.68
N LEU A 231 -6.48 4.64 1.44
CA LEU A 231 -7.37 4.93 0.32
C LEU A 231 -8.76 4.37 0.55
N MET A 232 -8.88 3.14 1.05
CA MET A 232 -10.17 2.50 1.35
C MET A 232 -10.92 3.21 2.48
N GLU A 233 -10.22 3.75 3.49
CA GLU A 233 -10.82 4.62 4.51
C GLU A 233 -11.47 5.86 3.87
N THR A 234 -10.71 6.60 3.04
CA THR A 234 -11.22 7.79 2.32
C THR A 234 -12.40 7.44 1.41
N VAL A 235 -12.37 6.30 0.73
CA VAL A 235 -13.49 5.84 -0.10
C VAL A 235 -14.73 5.59 0.75
N THR A 236 -14.57 4.94 1.90
CA THR A 236 -15.67 4.61 2.81
C THR A 236 -16.36 5.86 3.34
N GLU A 237 -15.59 6.91 3.67
CA GLU A 237 -16.12 8.21 4.11
C GLU A 237 -16.92 8.97 3.04
N ASN A 238 -16.79 8.59 1.76
CA ASN A 238 -17.40 9.28 0.63
C ASN A 238 -18.44 8.45 -0.13
N LEU A 239 -18.86 7.28 0.39
CA LEU A 239 -19.78 6.36 -0.29
C LEU A 239 -21.14 6.99 -0.64
N ASP A 240 -21.66 7.87 0.20
CA ASP A 240 -22.97 8.51 0.05
C ASP A 240 -22.96 9.70 -0.93
N ARG A 241 -21.79 10.14 -1.37
CA ARG A 241 -21.64 11.29 -2.27
C ARG A 241 -21.86 10.95 -3.74
N PHE A 242 -21.84 9.66 -4.10
CA PHE A 242 -21.92 9.17 -5.47
C PHE A 242 -23.02 8.12 -5.61
N GLU A 243 -23.65 8.01 -6.79
CA GLU A 243 -24.59 6.92 -7.07
C GLU A 243 -23.91 5.55 -7.06
N THR A 244 -22.66 5.49 -7.54
CA THR A 244 -21.80 4.33 -7.43
C THR A 244 -20.34 4.75 -7.24
N ILE A 245 -19.64 4.06 -6.34
CA ILE A 245 -18.20 4.16 -6.17
C ILE A 245 -17.63 2.74 -6.12
N LYS A 246 -16.57 2.48 -6.87
CA LYS A 246 -15.92 1.17 -6.92
C LYS A 246 -14.41 1.33 -7.01
N VAL A 247 -13.68 0.57 -6.19
CA VAL A 247 -12.22 0.50 -6.24
C VAL A 247 -11.81 -0.71 -7.07
N ALA A 248 -10.93 -0.48 -8.03
CA ALA A 248 -10.32 -1.52 -8.85
C ALA A 248 -9.15 -2.18 -8.13
N GLN A 249 -8.71 -3.34 -8.60
CA GLN A 249 -7.57 -4.06 -8.02
C GLN A 249 -6.25 -3.28 -8.21
N PRO A 250 -5.32 -3.33 -7.24
CA PRO A 250 -3.94 -2.89 -7.44
C PRO A 250 -3.18 -3.87 -8.35
N LEU A 251 -1.93 -3.54 -8.73
CA LEU A 251 -1.20 -4.24 -9.78
C LEU A 251 -1.03 -5.74 -9.57
N LEU A 252 -0.68 -6.19 -8.35
CA LEU A 252 -0.46 -7.61 -8.04
C LEU A 252 -1.73 -8.36 -7.65
N GLY A 253 -2.90 -7.71 -7.74
CA GLY A 253 -4.19 -8.30 -7.40
C GLY A 253 -4.29 -8.69 -5.92
N ASP A 254 -4.95 -9.82 -5.65
CA ASP A 254 -5.11 -10.31 -4.28
C ASP A 254 -3.81 -10.89 -3.72
N ILE A 255 -3.63 -10.71 -2.40
CA ILE A 255 -2.40 -11.12 -1.72
C ILE A 255 -2.32 -12.64 -1.60
N GLY A 256 -3.46 -13.34 -1.34
CA GLY A 256 -3.46 -14.76 -1.01
C GLY A 256 -2.95 -15.03 0.42
N GLU A 257 -3.02 -16.30 0.87
CA GLU A 257 -2.82 -16.63 2.28
C GLU A 257 -1.36 -16.90 2.67
N ASP A 258 -0.48 -17.24 1.74
CA ASP A 258 0.91 -17.61 2.02
C ASP A 258 1.90 -17.16 0.94
N ALA A 259 3.20 -17.40 1.20
CA ALA A 259 4.31 -17.06 0.31
C ALA A 259 4.32 -17.82 -1.02
N ALA A 260 3.59 -18.93 -1.15
CA ALA A 260 3.49 -19.72 -2.38
C ALA A 260 2.28 -19.31 -3.24
N ALA A 261 1.42 -18.44 -2.73
CA ALA A 261 0.23 -18.00 -3.44
C ALA A 261 0.62 -17.14 -4.66
N VAL A 262 0.30 -17.63 -5.84
CA VAL A 262 0.50 -16.93 -7.13
C VAL A 262 -0.86 -16.70 -7.78
N ASN A 263 -0.95 -15.66 -8.59
CA ASN A 263 -2.15 -15.33 -9.35
C ASN A 263 -1.77 -14.83 -10.75
N GLN A 264 -2.77 -14.61 -11.61
CA GLN A 264 -2.54 -14.18 -12.99
C GLN A 264 -1.86 -12.79 -13.08
N ASP A 265 -2.15 -11.88 -12.14
CA ASP A 265 -1.55 -10.55 -12.12
C ASP A 265 -0.06 -10.64 -11.78
N LYS A 266 0.31 -11.41 -10.74
CA LYS A 266 1.72 -11.64 -10.40
C LYS A 266 2.48 -12.32 -11.53
N GLN A 267 1.85 -13.28 -12.22
CA GLN A 267 2.44 -13.92 -13.40
C GLN A 267 2.68 -12.91 -14.52
N ALA A 268 1.66 -12.13 -14.87
CA ALA A 268 1.76 -11.12 -15.92
C ALA A 268 2.84 -10.08 -15.60
N VAL A 269 2.91 -9.60 -14.36
CA VAL A 269 3.95 -8.65 -13.92
C VAL A 269 5.33 -9.29 -14.01
N ALA A 270 5.50 -10.54 -13.56
CA ALA A 270 6.77 -11.25 -13.62
C ALA A 270 7.27 -11.40 -15.07
N GLU A 271 6.40 -11.81 -15.99
CA GLU A 271 6.72 -11.96 -17.41
C GLU A 271 7.07 -10.62 -18.07
N LEU A 272 6.23 -9.59 -17.88
CA LEU A 272 6.40 -8.27 -18.48
C LEU A 272 7.67 -7.56 -17.98
N LEU A 273 7.87 -7.54 -16.66
CA LEU A 273 9.06 -6.92 -16.06
C LEU A 273 10.35 -7.60 -16.51
N THR A 274 10.37 -8.95 -16.48
CA THR A 274 11.54 -9.73 -16.88
C THR A 274 11.86 -9.54 -18.36
N ALA A 275 10.85 -9.55 -19.23
CA ALA A 275 11.05 -9.33 -20.66
C ALA A 275 11.65 -7.96 -20.96
N GLU A 276 11.15 -6.90 -20.31
CA GLU A 276 11.66 -5.54 -20.51
C GLU A 276 13.07 -5.39 -19.93
N ALA A 277 13.34 -5.94 -18.74
CA ALA A 277 14.67 -5.90 -18.13
C ALA A 277 15.74 -6.60 -18.98
N VAL A 278 15.40 -7.75 -19.56
CA VAL A 278 16.27 -8.53 -20.46
C VAL A 278 16.57 -7.74 -21.73
N LYS A 279 15.56 -7.16 -22.35
CA LYS A 279 15.66 -6.32 -23.54
C LYS A 279 16.55 -5.09 -23.29
N ASP A 280 16.32 -4.36 -22.20
CA ASP A 280 17.08 -3.17 -21.83
C ASP A 280 18.54 -3.50 -21.46
N ALA A 281 18.80 -4.72 -20.98
CA ALA A 281 20.17 -5.23 -20.77
C ALA A 281 20.86 -5.69 -22.08
N GLY A 282 20.13 -5.70 -23.20
CA GLY A 282 20.67 -6.05 -24.52
C GLY A 282 20.74 -7.54 -24.80
N PHE A 283 19.94 -8.37 -24.12
CA PHE A 283 19.85 -9.81 -24.34
C PHE A 283 18.62 -10.19 -25.17
N ASP A 284 18.73 -11.25 -25.98
CA ASP A 284 17.61 -11.79 -26.74
C ASP A 284 16.63 -12.61 -25.89
N SER A 285 17.10 -13.14 -24.76
CA SER A 285 16.28 -13.94 -23.82
C SER A 285 16.90 -13.98 -22.43
N LEU A 286 16.08 -14.31 -21.41
CA LEU A 286 16.52 -14.53 -20.04
C LEU A 286 17.58 -15.67 -19.96
N GLU A 287 17.39 -16.73 -20.74
CA GLU A 287 18.35 -17.85 -20.84
C GLU A 287 19.71 -17.38 -21.40
N SER A 288 19.73 -16.45 -22.37
CA SER A 288 20.99 -15.90 -22.91
C SER A 288 21.72 -15.06 -21.87
N ALA A 289 20.99 -14.29 -21.06
CA ALA A 289 21.55 -13.55 -19.92
C ALA A 289 22.12 -14.49 -18.85
N ALA A 290 21.40 -15.57 -18.51
CA ALA A 290 21.91 -16.58 -17.57
C ALA A 290 23.19 -17.25 -18.05
N LYS A 291 23.30 -17.58 -19.34
CA LYS A 291 24.52 -18.13 -19.95
C LYS A 291 25.71 -17.14 -19.96
N ASP A 292 25.43 -15.85 -20.01
CA ASP A 292 26.39 -14.76 -19.86
C ASP A 292 26.84 -14.55 -18.39
N GLY A 293 26.20 -15.25 -17.45
CA GLY A 293 26.44 -15.11 -16.01
C GLY A 293 25.76 -13.89 -15.40
N THR A 294 24.67 -13.37 -16.04
CA THR A 294 23.94 -12.19 -15.62
C THR A 294 22.67 -12.58 -14.85
N ALA A 295 22.52 -12.04 -13.65
CA ALA A 295 21.30 -12.07 -12.86
C ALA A 295 20.58 -10.71 -12.87
N PHE A 296 19.28 -10.76 -12.70
CA PHE A 296 18.42 -9.58 -12.49
C PHE A 296 17.96 -9.57 -11.04
N VAL A 297 18.05 -8.41 -10.39
CA VAL A 297 17.51 -8.20 -9.04
C VAL A 297 16.45 -7.11 -9.15
N PHE A 298 15.19 -7.48 -8.91
CA PHE A 298 14.07 -6.57 -8.94
C PHE A 298 13.76 -6.08 -7.53
N LEU A 299 13.78 -4.76 -7.36
CA LEU A 299 13.76 -4.10 -6.06
C LEU A 299 12.42 -3.41 -5.81
N GLY A 300 11.63 -3.97 -4.88
CA GLY A 300 10.47 -3.30 -4.31
C GLY A 300 10.87 -2.32 -3.22
N HIS A 301 9.89 -1.54 -2.73
CA HIS A 301 10.11 -0.66 -1.59
C HIS A 301 10.39 -1.46 -0.30
N GLY A 302 9.57 -2.46 -0.03
CA GLY A 302 9.48 -3.12 1.28
C GLY A 302 8.39 -2.47 2.14
N THR A 303 7.89 -3.19 3.12
CA THR A 303 6.88 -2.68 4.05
C THR A 303 6.80 -3.57 5.29
N SER A 304 6.51 -3.00 6.45
CA SER A 304 6.17 -3.75 7.67
C SER A 304 4.72 -4.27 7.66
N HIS A 305 3.89 -3.84 6.72
CA HIS A 305 2.52 -4.32 6.55
C HIS A 305 2.48 -5.81 6.19
N THR A 306 1.40 -6.51 6.53
CA THR A 306 1.21 -7.95 6.21
C THR A 306 1.31 -8.24 4.71
N ALA A 307 0.97 -7.27 3.85
CA ALA A 307 1.13 -7.34 2.40
C ALA A 307 2.59 -7.56 1.92
N LYS A 308 3.59 -7.44 2.80
CA LYS A 308 5.00 -7.74 2.48
C LYS A 308 5.21 -9.15 1.91
N VAL A 309 4.32 -10.09 2.21
CA VAL A 309 4.33 -11.43 1.63
C VAL A 309 4.26 -11.42 0.09
N SER A 310 3.72 -10.35 -0.53
CA SER A 310 3.66 -10.20 -1.98
C SER A 310 5.05 -10.21 -2.63
N TYR A 311 6.10 -9.77 -1.94
CA TYR A 311 7.48 -9.86 -2.44
C TYR A 311 7.98 -11.31 -2.48
N THR A 312 7.69 -12.09 -1.43
CA THR A 312 8.01 -13.53 -1.41
C THR A 312 7.17 -14.30 -2.44
N GLN A 313 5.90 -13.90 -2.63
CA GLN A 313 5.04 -14.46 -3.68
C GLN A 313 5.58 -14.16 -5.09
N MET A 314 6.11 -12.95 -5.33
CA MET A 314 6.78 -12.63 -6.60
C MET A 314 8.02 -13.50 -6.83
N GLN A 315 8.83 -13.76 -5.80
CA GLN A 315 9.95 -14.70 -5.92
C GLN A 315 9.47 -16.13 -6.24
N SER A 316 8.39 -16.58 -5.60
CA SER A 316 7.76 -17.87 -5.89
C SER A 316 7.23 -17.94 -7.33
N GLN A 317 6.65 -16.84 -7.82
CA GLN A 317 6.21 -16.73 -9.21
C GLN A 317 7.37 -16.79 -10.20
N MET A 318 8.50 -16.12 -9.92
CA MET A 318 9.71 -16.22 -10.76
C MET A 318 10.20 -17.68 -10.82
N ALA A 319 10.24 -18.37 -9.69
CA ALA A 319 10.61 -19.77 -9.62
C ALA A 319 9.65 -20.68 -10.41
N ALA A 320 8.33 -20.46 -10.31
CA ALA A 320 7.32 -21.22 -11.05
C ALA A 320 7.44 -21.04 -12.57
N LEU A 321 7.92 -19.88 -13.03
CA LEU A 321 8.21 -19.60 -14.44
C LEU A 321 9.58 -20.15 -14.90
N GLY A 322 10.40 -20.71 -13.99
CA GLY A 322 11.75 -21.18 -14.30
C GLY A 322 12.76 -20.04 -14.51
N TYR A 323 12.53 -18.88 -13.89
CA TYR A 323 13.39 -17.69 -14.00
C TYR A 323 14.49 -17.73 -12.94
N ASP A 324 15.40 -18.72 -13.05
CA ASP A 324 16.40 -19.03 -12.03
C ASP A 324 17.45 -17.92 -11.81
N ASN A 325 17.59 -16.99 -12.74
CA ASN A 325 18.49 -15.83 -12.64
C ASN A 325 17.75 -14.51 -12.29
N VAL A 326 16.55 -14.59 -11.72
CA VAL A 326 15.78 -13.44 -11.27
C VAL A 326 15.55 -13.54 -9.76
N PHE A 327 15.83 -12.45 -9.05
CA PHE A 327 15.74 -12.35 -7.60
C PHE A 327 14.93 -11.13 -7.19
N ILE A 328 14.16 -11.25 -6.11
CA ILE A 328 13.34 -10.16 -5.57
C ILE A 328 13.99 -9.62 -4.30
N GLY A 329 14.29 -8.32 -4.30
CA GLY A 329 14.79 -7.57 -3.15
C GLY A 329 13.86 -6.43 -2.76
N THR A 330 14.13 -5.80 -1.60
CA THR A 330 13.42 -4.60 -1.14
C THR A 330 14.39 -3.61 -0.51
N VAL A 331 14.21 -2.33 -0.77
CA VAL A 331 15.11 -1.28 -0.22
C VAL A 331 15.03 -1.18 1.30
N GLU A 332 13.85 -1.40 1.89
CA GLU A 332 13.65 -1.40 3.34
C GLU A 332 14.09 -2.71 4.02
N GLY A 333 14.43 -3.75 3.26
CA GLY A 333 14.82 -5.06 3.80
C GLY A 333 13.66 -5.82 4.49
N GLU A 334 12.44 -5.56 4.10
CA GLU A 334 11.22 -6.17 4.61
C GLU A 334 10.43 -6.85 3.47
N PRO A 335 10.29 -8.19 3.50
CA PRO A 335 10.76 -9.14 4.53
C PRO A 335 12.29 -9.33 4.53
N GLU A 336 12.87 -9.85 5.62
CA GLU A 336 14.32 -9.91 5.87
C GLU A 336 15.11 -10.63 4.76
N GLU A 337 14.56 -11.69 4.18
CA GLU A 337 15.16 -12.45 3.08
C GLU A 337 15.33 -11.63 1.80
N THR A 338 14.66 -10.48 1.67
CA THR A 338 14.77 -9.56 0.53
C THR A 338 15.76 -8.41 0.76
N SER A 339 16.45 -8.41 1.91
CA SER A 339 17.43 -7.37 2.24
C SER A 339 18.65 -7.40 1.31
N CYS A 340 19.35 -6.28 1.22
CA CYS A 340 20.56 -6.16 0.41
C CYS A 340 21.61 -7.20 0.79
N GLU A 341 21.82 -7.43 2.09
CA GLU A 341 22.74 -8.42 2.62
C GLU A 341 22.36 -9.84 2.17
N ALA A 342 21.09 -10.19 2.32
CA ALA A 342 20.59 -11.51 1.93
C ALA A 342 20.75 -11.75 0.42
N LEU A 343 20.47 -10.75 -0.41
CA LEU A 343 20.58 -10.86 -1.86
C LEU A 343 22.02 -10.89 -2.34
N LEU A 344 22.95 -10.15 -1.72
CA LEU A 344 24.37 -10.25 -1.99
C LEU A 344 24.88 -11.70 -1.85
N GLU A 345 24.47 -12.38 -0.78
CA GLU A 345 24.85 -13.78 -0.54
C GLU A 345 24.13 -14.72 -1.51
N THR A 346 22.83 -14.58 -1.70
CA THR A 346 22.00 -15.47 -2.52
C THR A 346 22.44 -15.44 -3.99
N VAL A 347 22.59 -14.26 -4.59
CA VAL A 347 22.97 -14.09 -5.99
C VAL A 347 24.39 -14.60 -6.23
N SER A 348 25.32 -14.30 -5.29
CA SER A 348 26.68 -14.80 -5.36
C SER A 348 26.77 -16.32 -5.22
N ALA A 349 26.00 -16.92 -4.30
CA ALA A 349 25.94 -18.37 -4.11
C ALA A 349 25.33 -19.09 -5.31
N ALA A 350 24.40 -18.48 -6.04
CA ALA A 350 23.86 -18.98 -7.29
C ALA A 350 24.86 -18.95 -8.45
N GLY A 351 26.03 -18.32 -8.26
CA GLY A 351 27.17 -18.37 -9.19
C GLY A 351 27.19 -17.27 -10.24
N TYR A 352 26.25 -16.33 -10.23
CA TYR A 352 26.21 -15.20 -11.15
C TYR A 352 27.33 -14.21 -10.86
N LYS A 353 27.86 -13.58 -11.92
CA LYS A 353 28.98 -12.64 -11.86
C LYS A 353 28.61 -11.23 -12.29
N LYS A 354 27.50 -11.08 -12.96
CA LYS A 354 26.99 -9.80 -13.43
C LYS A 354 25.59 -9.61 -12.86
N VAL A 355 25.25 -8.38 -12.45
CA VAL A 355 23.96 -8.06 -11.84
C VAL A 355 23.38 -6.83 -12.51
N VAL A 356 22.10 -6.91 -12.82
CA VAL A 356 21.27 -5.78 -13.26
C VAL A 356 20.23 -5.53 -12.18
N LEU A 357 20.27 -4.35 -11.54
CA LEU A 357 19.28 -3.88 -10.61
C LEU A 357 18.18 -3.14 -11.37
N ARG A 358 16.90 -3.37 -11.04
CA ARG A 358 15.76 -2.66 -11.62
C ARG A 358 14.62 -2.56 -10.61
N PRO A 359 13.83 -1.46 -10.60
CA PRO A 359 12.70 -1.36 -9.69
C PRO A 359 11.60 -2.40 -9.96
N LEU A 360 11.10 -3.03 -8.89
CA LEU A 360 9.78 -3.63 -8.79
C LEU A 360 8.86 -2.61 -8.09
N MET A 361 8.83 -1.42 -8.62
CA MET A 361 8.04 -0.28 -8.17
C MET A 361 7.29 0.28 -9.37
N VAL A 362 6.05 0.72 -9.13
CA VAL A 362 5.23 1.26 -10.23
C VAL A 362 5.87 2.52 -10.81
N VAL A 363 6.51 3.31 -9.96
CA VAL A 363 7.17 4.57 -10.32
C VAL A 363 8.64 4.52 -9.92
N ALA A 364 9.53 4.89 -10.84
CA ALA A 364 10.95 5.05 -10.56
C ALA A 364 11.22 6.45 -9.95
N GLY A 365 10.81 6.64 -8.69
CA GLY A 365 10.98 7.85 -7.91
C GLY A 365 12.30 7.88 -7.13
N ASP A 366 12.25 8.47 -5.94
CA ASP A 366 13.40 8.68 -5.04
C ASP A 366 14.14 7.37 -4.71
N HIS A 367 13.42 6.35 -4.25
CA HIS A 367 14.00 5.04 -3.91
C HIS A 367 14.74 4.36 -5.08
N ALA A 368 14.25 4.52 -6.31
CA ALA A 368 14.92 3.95 -7.48
C ALA A 368 16.19 4.74 -7.86
N ASN A 369 16.16 6.07 -7.68
CA ASN A 369 17.29 6.93 -8.02
C ASN A 369 18.37 6.97 -6.94
N ASN A 370 17.98 6.98 -5.66
CA ASN A 370 18.89 7.14 -4.54
C ASN A 370 19.22 5.79 -3.87
N ASP A 371 18.23 5.09 -3.29
CA ASP A 371 18.49 3.86 -2.52
C ASP A 371 18.93 2.69 -3.40
N MET A 372 18.36 2.55 -4.62
CA MET A 372 18.77 1.50 -5.53
C MET A 372 20.04 1.87 -6.31
N ALA A 373 20.08 3.05 -6.96
CA ALA A 373 21.06 3.39 -7.99
C ALA A 373 21.93 4.61 -7.65
N GLY A 374 21.79 5.21 -6.46
CA GLY A 374 22.56 6.37 -6.04
C GLY A 374 24.04 6.11 -5.86
N GLU A 375 24.81 7.20 -5.76
CA GLU A 375 26.27 7.18 -5.59
C GLU A 375 26.71 7.00 -4.12
N GLU A 376 25.77 7.14 -3.16
CA GLU A 376 26.05 7.00 -1.73
C GLU A 376 26.47 5.56 -1.38
N GLU A 377 27.28 5.41 -0.33
CA GLU A 377 27.88 4.12 0.07
C GLU A 377 26.83 3.06 0.47
N ASP A 378 25.63 3.48 0.88
CA ASP A 378 24.54 2.64 1.32
C ASP A 378 23.54 2.24 0.22
N SER A 379 23.65 2.83 -0.98
CA SER A 379 22.84 2.41 -2.13
C SER A 379 23.10 0.95 -2.51
N TRP A 380 22.09 0.26 -3.03
CA TRP A 380 22.23 -1.12 -3.50
C TRP A 380 23.31 -1.25 -4.55
N LEU A 381 23.37 -0.33 -5.52
CA LEU A 381 24.38 -0.32 -6.58
C LEU A 381 25.79 -0.25 -5.98
N SER A 382 26.05 0.70 -5.09
CA SER A 382 27.34 0.89 -4.44
C SER A 382 27.74 -0.31 -3.58
N ARG A 383 26.79 -0.87 -2.80
CA ARG A 383 27.01 -2.04 -1.95
C ARG A 383 27.33 -3.30 -2.76
N PHE A 384 26.58 -3.55 -3.85
CA PHE A 384 26.85 -4.68 -4.75
C PHE A 384 28.22 -4.54 -5.43
N GLN A 385 28.57 -3.34 -5.90
CA GLN A 385 29.90 -3.07 -6.49
C GLN A 385 31.02 -3.22 -5.45
N ALA A 386 30.86 -2.66 -4.27
CA ALA A 386 31.87 -2.71 -3.20
C ALA A 386 32.06 -4.11 -2.60
N SER A 387 31.11 -5.02 -2.76
CA SER A 387 31.15 -6.39 -2.23
C SER A 387 32.33 -7.23 -2.77
N GLY A 388 32.83 -6.89 -3.96
CA GLY A 388 33.85 -7.67 -4.67
C GLY A 388 33.37 -9.05 -5.14
N LYS A 389 32.10 -9.37 -5.03
CA LYS A 389 31.50 -10.66 -5.44
C LYS A 389 31.13 -10.69 -6.93
N PHE A 390 30.90 -9.53 -7.53
CA PHE A 390 30.43 -9.37 -8.91
C PHE A 390 31.45 -8.63 -9.77
N GLU A 391 31.58 -9.05 -11.03
CA GLU A 391 32.47 -8.44 -12.03
C GLU A 391 31.83 -7.14 -12.59
N LYS A 392 30.52 -7.07 -12.66
CA LYS A 392 29.77 -5.93 -13.18
C LYS A 392 28.43 -5.82 -12.49
N VAL A 393 28.08 -4.61 -12.02
CA VAL A 393 26.77 -4.27 -11.51
C VAL A 393 26.28 -3.01 -12.22
N THR A 394 25.08 -3.04 -12.73
CA THR A 394 24.41 -1.92 -13.42
C THR A 394 23.00 -1.74 -12.91
N ALA A 395 22.45 -0.54 -13.05
CA ALA A 395 21.06 -0.24 -12.71
C ALA A 395 20.29 0.21 -13.97
N GLN A 396 19.02 -0.18 -14.02
CA GLN A 396 18.02 0.29 -14.97
C GLN A 396 16.96 1.07 -14.17
N ILE A 397 16.97 2.41 -14.29
CA ILE A 397 16.05 3.28 -13.54
C ILE A 397 14.79 3.49 -14.39
N ALA A 398 13.84 2.54 -14.31
CA ALA A 398 12.58 2.60 -15.03
C ALA A 398 11.48 1.91 -14.22
N GLY A 399 10.38 2.61 -13.96
CA GLY A 399 9.23 2.09 -13.22
C GLY A 399 8.40 1.11 -14.04
N LEU A 400 7.62 0.28 -13.35
CA LEU A 400 6.69 -0.66 -13.99
C LEU A 400 5.66 0.07 -14.86
N GLY A 401 5.24 1.29 -14.46
CA GLY A 401 4.25 2.08 -15.19
C GLY A 401 4.67 2.50 -16.59
N SER A 402 5.98 2.49 -16.91
CA SER A 402 6.49 2.74 -18.27
C SER A 402 6.27 1.57 -19.23
N ILE A 403 6.01 0.36 -18.70
CA ILE A 403 5.84 -0.86 -19.49
C ILE A 403 4.41 -0.92 -20.05
N LYS A 404 4.27 -0.95 -21.38
CA LYS A 404 2.95 -0.92 -22.04
C LYS A 404 2.01 -2.04 -21.57
N GLY A 405 2.52 -3.24 -21.34
CA GLY A 405 1.73 -4.36 -20.82
C GLY A 405 1.20 -4.11 -19.40
N ILE A 406 1.97 -3.43 -18.55
CA ILE A 406 1.53 -3.03 -17.21
C ILE A 406 0.42 -1.96 -17.28
N GLN A 407 0.54 -0.99 -18.18
CA GLN A 407 -0.53 0.00 -18.44
C GLN A 407 -1.83 -0.68 -18.85
N GLN A 408 -1.73 -1.71 -19.70
CA GLN A 408 -2.88 -2.52 -20.14
C GLN A 408 -3.48 -3.35 -19.00
N LEU A 409 -2.66 -3.84 -18.06
CA LEU A 409 -3.14 -4.58 -16.90
C LEU A 409 -3.96 -3.67 -15.97
N TYR A 410 -3.50 -2.45 -15.69
CA TYR A 410 -4.31 -1.45 -14.96
C TYR A 410 -5.61 -1.09 -15.69
N ALA A 411 -5.56 -0.95 -17.01
CA ALA A 411 -6.76 -0.70 -17.80
C ALA A 411 -7.77 -1.86 -17.68
N ALA A 412 -7.29 -3.11 -17.70
CA ALA A 412 -8.15 -4.29 -17.51
C ALA A 412 -8.77 -4.35 -16.10
N HIS A 413 -8.01 -4.01 -15.05
CA HIS A 413 -8.55 -3.91 -13.70
C HIS A 413 -9.63 -2.83 -13.59
N THR A 414 -9.40 -1.68 -14.23
CA THR A 414 -10.40 -0.59 -14.33
C THR A 414 -11.67 -1.04 -15.05
N GLU A 415 -11.54 -1.71 -16.21
CA GLU A 415 -12.67 -2.24 -16.97
C GLU A 415 -13.46 -3.27 -16.18
N ALA A 416 -12.79 -4.14 -15.43
CA ALA A 416 -13.44 -5.11 -14.53
C ALA A 416 -14.28 -4.41 -13.45
N ALA A 417 -13.76 -3.33 -12.85
CA ALA A 417 -14.50 -2.54 -11.88
C ALA A 417 -15.72 -1.83 -12.50
N ILE A 418 -15.59 -1.28 -13.71
CA ILE A 418 -16.70 -0.67 -14.47
C ILE A 418 -17.78 -1.72 -14.78
N LYS A 419 -17.38 -2.91 -15.21
CA LYS A 419 -18.29 -4.01 -15.53
C LYS A 419 -19.07 -4.46 -14.29
N ALA A 420 -18.41 -4.61 -13.15
CA ALA A 420 -19.06 -4.98 -11.90
C ALA A 420 -20.15 -3.97 -11.48
N VAL A 421 -19.93 -2.66 -11.68
CA VAL A 421 -20.96 -1.63 -11.46
C VAL A 421 -22.14 -1.78 -12.44
N SER A 422 -21.85 -2.05 -13.70
CA SER A 422 -22.89 -2.17 -14.74
C SER A 422 -23.80 -3.39 -14.52
N GLU A 423 -23.25 -4.50 -14.05
CA GLU A 423 -23.98 -5.73 -13.74
C GLU A 423 -24.91 -5.56 -12.54
N GLN A 424 -24.51 -4.79 -11.52
CA GLN A 424 -25.37 -4.42 -10.40
C GLN A 424 -26.56 -3.54 -10.83
N GLN A 425 -26.41 -2.72 -11.87
CA GLN A 425 -27.51 -1.90 -12.42
C GLN A 425 -28.48 -2.69 -13.31
N GLY A 426 -28.00 -3.76 -13.98
CA GLY A 426 -28.82 -4.60 -14.88
C GLY A 426 -29.81 -5.54 -14.19
N THR A 427 -29.72 -5.71 -12.88
CA THR A 427 -30.62 -6.57 -12.09
C THR A 427 -31.78 -5.82 -11.40
N ARG A 428 -31.97 -4.55 -11.71
CA ARG A 428 -33.13 -3.78 -11.18
C ARG A 428 -34.38 -4.11 -12.03
N PRO A 429 -35.46 -4.71 -11.47
CA PRO A 429 -36.76 -4.81 -12.15
C PRO A 429 -37.31 -3.41 -12.36
N GLU A 430 -37.91 -3.14 -13.53
CA GLU A 430 -38.65 -1.91 -13.80
C GLU A 430 -39.76 -1.72 -12.77
N GLU A 431 -39.58 -0.77 -11.85
CA GLU A 431 -40.61 -0.35 -10.91
C GLU A 431 -41.64 0.53 -11.62
N ASN A 432 -42.82 -0.05 -11.78
CA ASN A 432 -44.04 0.66 -12.09
C ASN A 432 -44.46 1.51 -10.86
N GLY A 433 -44.56 2.80 -11.04
CA GLY A 433 -44.63 3.82 -10.03
C GLY A 433 -45.64 3.59 -8.91
N GLN A 434 -45.10 3.64 -7.69
CA GLN A 434 -45.88 4.13 -6.54
C GLN A 434 -44.88 4.68 -5.49
N LYS A 435 -44.99 5.98 -5.21
CA LYS A 435 -44.31 6.63 -4.11
C LYS A 435 -44.66 5.93 -2.80
N SER A 436 -43.68 5.36 -2.12
CA SER A 436 -43.78 5.04 -0.71
C SER A 436 -42.50 5.48 0.01
N LYS A 437 -42.71 6.23 1.03
CA LYS A 437 -41.92 6.79 2.12
C LYS A 437 -40.60 6.07 2.43
N GLU A 438 -39.59 6.90 2.76
CA GLU A 438 -38.38 6.54 3.49
C GLU A 438 -38.64 5.36 4.45
N GLY A 439 -37.92 4.29 4.23
CA GLY A 439 -37.87 3.10 5.06
C GLY A 439 -36.44 2.56 5.06
N THR A 440 -35.77 2.73 6.16
CA THR A 440 -34.54 2.10 6.61
C THR A 440 -34.50 0.64 6.11
N VAL A 441 -33.51 0.28 5.28
CA VAL A 441 -33.27 -1.13 4.94
C VAL A 441 -32.56 -1.77 6.14
N SER A 442 -33.36 -2.22 7.09
CA SER A 442 -32.95 -3.15 8.13
C SER A 442 -32.74 -4.50 7.43
N GLN A 443 -31.48 -4.94 7.25
CA GLN A 443 -31.20 -6.34 7.00
C GLN A 443 -31.57 -7.10 8.29
N ASN A 444 -32.74 -7.70 8.33
CA ASN A 444 -33.16 -8.57 9.43
C ASN A 444 -32.33 -9.86 9.40
N LEU A 445 -31.20 -9.86 10.11
CA LEU A 445 -30.52 -11.11 10.42
C LEU A 445 -31.45 -11.98 11.26
N LYS A 446 -31.46 -13.29 11.01
CA LYS A 446 -32.16 -14.25 11.87
C LYS A 446 -31.47 -14.30 13.24
N ASP A 447 -32.22 -14.64 14.27
CA ASP A 447 -31.64 -14.91 15.59
C ASP A 447 -30.53 -15.97 15.48
N GLY A 448 -29.37 -15.67 16.03
CA GLY A 448 -28.19 -16.52 15.93
C GLY A 448 -26.92 -15.83 16.36
N VAL A 449 -25.81 -16.55 16.20
CA VAL A 449 -24.46 -16.02 16.45
C VAL A 449 -23.74 -15.91 15.12
N TYR A 450 -23.10 -14.76 14.92
CA TYR A 450 -22.38 -14.41 13.72
C TYR A 450 -20.96 -13.95 14.11
N GLN A 451 -20.03 -14.08 13.21
CA GLN A 451 -18.76 -13.39 13.24
C GLN A 451 -18.86 -12.18 12.33
N ALA A 452 -18.52 -10.98 12.81
CA ALA A 452 -18.66 -9.75 12.05
C ALA A 452 -17.43 -8.85 12.27
N ALA A 453 -17.03 -8.12 11.25
CA ALA A 453 -15.95 -7.15 11.36
C ALA A 453 -16.42 -5.93 12.16
N PHE A 454 -15.61 -5.48 13.11
CA PHE A 454 -15.83 -4.27 13.89
C PHE A 454 -14.76 -3.25 13.50
N HIS A 455 -15.20 -2.14 12.94
CA HIS A 455 -14.32 -1.05 12.49
C HIS A 455 -14.42 0.14 13.44
N THR A 456 -13.29 0.82 13.64
CA THR A 456 -13.19 2.04 14.45
C THR A 456 -12.54 3.16 13.64
N ASP A 457 -12.85 4.41 13.95
CA ASP A 457 -12.26 5.61 13.35
C ASP A 457 -10.87 5.97 13.90
N SER A 458 -10.30 5.14 14.78
CA SER A 458 -9.06 5.45 15.49
C SER A 458 -8.18 4.23 15.68
N SER A 459 -6.94 4.32 15.25
CA SER A 459 -5.90 3.30 15.50
C SER A 459 -5.51 3.18 16.99
N MET A 460 -5.90 4.13 17.84
CA MET A 460 -5.74 3.99 19.31
C MET A 460 -6.92 3.26 19.95
N PHE A 461 -7.98 3.02 19.20
CA PHE A 461 -9.12 2.21 19.58
C PHE A 461 -9.11 0.92 18.75
N GLN A 462 -8.09 0.10 18.93
CA GLN A 462 -7.97 -1.20 18.28
C GLN A 462 -8.75 -2.25 19.04
N VAL A 463 -9.45 -3.11 18.30
CA VAL A 463 -10.27 -4.18 18.86
C VAL A 463 -9.97 -5.48 18.14
N ASN A 464 -10.03 -6.60 18.85
CA ASN A 464 -9.93 -7.96 18.32
C ASN A 464 -8.66 -8.19 17.45
N ASP A 465 -7.51 -7.61 17.82
CA ASP A 465 -6.26 -7.69 17.05
C ASP A 465 -5.84 -9.12 16.71
N THR A 466 -6.04 -10.05 17.65
CA THR A 466 -5.74 -11.49 17.45
C THR A 466 -6.76 -12.22 16.57
N LEU A 467 -7.85 -11.54 16.20
CA LEU A 467 -8.95 -12.06 15.37
C LEU A 467 -9.18 -11.19 14.12
N ASN A 468 -8.17 -10.45 13.69
CA ASN A 468 -8.23 -9.56 12.51
C ASN A 468 -9.45 -8.61 12.52
N GLY A 469 -9.76 -8.03 13.67
CA GLY A 469 -10.89 -7.12 13.85
C GLY A 469 -12.26 -7.79 13.90
N MET A 470 -12.33 -9.13 13.84
CA MET A 470 -13.61 -9.85 13.87
C MET A 470 -14.14 -10.03 15.28
N GLY A 471 -15.38 -9.62 15.53
CA GLY A 471 -16.09 -9.78 16.80
C GLY A 471 -17.23 -10.79 16.72
N LYS A 472 -17.66 -11.30 17.88
CA LYS A 472 -18.83 -12.19 17.99
C LYS A 472 -20.10 -11.36 18.07
N LEU A 473 -20.86 -11.31 16.97
CA LEU A 473 -22.17 -10.63 16.89
C LEU A 473 -23.27 -11.64 17.27
N THR A 474 -24.06 -11.31 18.27
CA THR A 474 -25.24 -12.07 18.70
C THR A 474 -26.50 -11.32 18.27
N VAL A 475 -27.39 -11.99 17.55
CA VAL A 475 -28.72 -11.49 17.20
C VAL A 475 -29.76 -12.28 17.99
N LYS A 476 -30.61 -11.57 18.73
CA LYS A 476 -31.68 -12.16 19.53
C LYS A 476 -32.90 -11.26 19.54
N ASP A 477 -34.05 -11.79 19.15
CA ASP A 477 -35.31 -11.05 19.06
C ASP A 477 -35.19 -9.77 18.21
N GLY A 478 -34.27 -9.76 17.21
CA GLY A 478 -33.99 -8.62 16.34
C GLY A 478 -33.03 -7.58 16.93
N GLU A 479 -32.59 -7.75 18.18
CA GLU A 479 -31.55 -6.92 18.79
C GLU A 479 -30.17 -7.51 18.51
N MET A 480 -29.19 -6.65 18.16
CA MET A 480 -27.84 -7.04 17.83
C MET A 480 -26.85 -6.53 18.88
N THR A 481 -25.93 -7.40 19.31
CA THR A 481 -24.85 -7.05 20.23
C THR A 481 -23.58 -7.71 19.78
N ILE A 482 -22.49 -6.95 19.61
CA ILE A 482 -21.20 -7.48 19.26
C ILE A 482 -20.25 -7.45 20.46
N HIS A 483 -19.60 -8.58 20.73
CA HIS A 483 -18.54 -8.67 21.72
C HIS A 483 -17.20 -8.32 21.10
N ILE A 484 -16.48 -7.37 21.70
CA ILE A 484 -15.16 -6.90 21.27
C ILE A 484 -14.17 -7.01 22.43
N SER A 485 -12.95 -7.45 22.13
CA SER A 485 -11.81 -7.44 23.07
C SER A 485 -10.83 -6.35 22.68
N LEU A 486 -10.37 -5.55 23.63
CA LEU A 486 -9.40 -4.47 23.41
C LEU A 486 -7.97 -5.01 23.47
N GLY A 487 -6.99 -4.22 22.99
CA GLY A 487 -5.57 -4.53 23.13
C GLY A 487 -5.01 -4.24 24.54
N SER A 488 -5.82 -3.76 25.50
CA SER A 488 -5.36 -3.46 26.86
C SER A 488 -6.51 -3.14 27.82
N LYS A 489 -6.19 -2.90 29.11
CA LYS A 489 -7.12 -2.40 30.15
C LYS A 489 -7.07 -0.85 30.30
N ASN A 490 -6.78 -0.11 29.24
CA ASN A 490 -6.65 1.35 29.32
C ASN A 490 -7.96 2.11 29.09
N ILE A 491 -8.89 1.56 28.32
CA ILE A 491 -10.26 2.06 28.17
C ILE A 491 -11.10 1.46 29.31
N LEU A 492 -11.73 2.32 30.09
CA LEU A 492 -12.44 1.92 31.30
C LEU A 492 -13.93 1.63 31.06
N ASN A 493 -14.57 2.45 30.25
CA ASN A 493 -15.97 2.28 29.86
C ASN A 493 -16.21 2.72 28.43
N LEU A 494 -17.23 2.18 27.81
CA LEU A 494 -17.81 2.63 26.55
C LEU A 494 -19.23 3.17 26.76
N TYR A 495 -19.71 3.98 25.82
CA TYR A 495 -21.08 4.48 25.82
C TYR A 495 -21.63 4.47 24.39
N PRO A 496 -22.78 3.80 24.13
CA PRO A 496 -23.38 3.75 22.80
C PRO A 496 -24.07 5.09 22.49
N GLY A 497 -23.29 6.05 22.00
CA GLY A 497 -23.68 7.42 21.71
C GLY A 497 -22.54 8.40 21.89
N LEU A 498 -22.86 9.70 22.00
CA LEU A 498 -21.88 10.77 22.06
C LEU A 498 -21.29 10.98 23.46
N ALA A 499 -20.04 11.42 23.52
CA ALA A 499 -19.31 11.75 24.75
C ALA A 499 -20.05 12.76 25.65
N ALA A 500 -20.78 13.70 25.07
CA ALA A 500 -21.56 14.69 25.82
C ALA A 500 -22.74 14.05 26.59
N ASP A 501 -23.28 12.95 26.07
CA ASP A 501 -24.36 12.19 26.73
C ASP A 501 -23.80 11.20 27.76
N ALA A 502 -22.64 10.59 27.45
CA ALA A 502 -21.91 9.73 28.36
C ALA A 502 -21.47 10.42 29.65
N ALA A 503 -21.25 11.73 29.60
CA ALA A 503 -20.83 12.55 30.75
C ALA A 503 -21.98 12.94 31.70
N LYS A 504 -23.24 12.59 31.40
CA LYS A 504 -24.40 12.89 32.24
C LYS A 504 -24.47 11.93 33.43
N GLU A 505 -25.00 12.44 34.56
CA GLU A 505 -25.35 11.60 35.69
C GLU A 505 -26.44 10.60 35.25
N ASP A 506 -26.27 9.32 35.54
CA ASP A 506 -27.14 8.20 35.11
C ASP A 506 -27.00 7.78 33.60
N ALA A 507 -25.94 8.16 32.89
CA ALA A 507 -25.66 7.59 31.57
C ALA A 507 -25.45 6.07 31.66
N GLY A 508 -26.18 5.32 30.83
CA GLY A 508 -26.04 3.85 30.75
C GLY A 508 -24.71 3.44 30.08
N VAL A 509 -23.60 3.59 30.79
CA VAL A 509 -22.28 3.20 30.30
C VAL A 509 -22.11 1.69 30.25
N LEU A 510 -21.32 1.19 29.29
CA LEU A 510 -20.97 -0.22 29.19
C LEU A 510 -19.77 -0.49 30.11
N GLU A 511 -19.94 -1.46 31.01
CA GLU A 511 -18.88 -1.92 31.91
C GLU A 511 -18.03 -2.98 31.22
N PRO A 512 -16.71 -3.00 31.43
CA PRO A 512 -15.83 -3.98 30.81
C PRO A 512 -15.97 -5.37 31.44
N SER A 513 -15.92 -6.40 30.59
CA SER A 513 -15.50 -7.75 30.99
C SER A 513 -13.98 -7.86 31.02
N VAL A 514 -13.46 -8.97 31.53
CA VAL A 514 -12.05 -9.31 31.42
C VAL A 514 -11.89 -10.49 30.48
N ASP A 515 -11.27 -10.25 29.34
CA ASP A 515 -10.99 -11.26 28.32
C ASP A 515 -9.53 -11.69 28.39
N SER A 516 -9.26 -12.93 28.00
CA SER A 516 -7.89 -13.43 27.81
C SER A 516 -7.65 -13.60 26.32
N ILE A 517 -6.75 -12.79 25.77
CA ILE A 517 -6.29 -12.92 24.39
C ILE A 517 -4.99 -13.71 24.34
N VAL A 518 -4.82 -14.55 23.33
CA VAL A 518 -3.61 -15.35 23.12
C VAL A 518 -2.99 -14.91 21.80
N TYR A 519 -1.78 -14.41 21.85
CA TYR A 519 -1.02 -14.00 20.67
C TYR A 519 -0.42 -15.19 19.93
N PRO A 520 -0.05 -15.05 18.63
CA PRO A 520 0.54 -16.15 17.85
C PRO A 520 1.83 -16.75 18.44
N ASP A 521 2.56 -15.99 19.26
CA ASP A 521 3.75 -16.46 20.00
C ASP A 521 3.42 -17.30 21.24
N GLY A 522 2.13 -17.48 21.55
CA GLY A 522 1.64 -18.22 22.72
C GLY A 522 1.55 -17.39 24.00
N THR A 523 1.86 -16.09 23.96
CA THR A 523 1.70 -15.18 25.11
C THR A 523 0.21 -14.92 25.34
N ALA A 524 -0.25 -15.04 26.59
CA ALA A 524 -1.62 -14.69 26.97
C ALA A 524 -1.66 -13.39 27.76
N GLU A 525 -2.57 -12.49 27.42
CA GLU A 525 -2.77 -11.22 28.11
C GLU A 525 -4.24 -11.02 28.51
N GLU A 526 -4.47 -10.49 29.71
CA GLU A 526 -5.81 -10.08 30.12
C GLU A 526 -6.10 -8.65 29.69
N VAL A 527 -7.19 -8.46 28.98
CA VAL A 527 -7.65 -7.19 28.41
C VAL A 527 -9.08 -6.86 28.84
N HIS A 528 -9.57 -5.66 28.57
CA HIS A 528 -10.98 -5.36 28.70
C HIS A 528 -11.73 -5.81 27.44
N GLY A 529 -12.90 -6.46 27.66
CA GLY A 529 -13.89 -6.77 26.63
C GLY A 529 -15.16 -5.97 26.85
N PHE A 530 -15.97 -5.78 25.82
CA PHE A 530 -17.24 -5.07 25.89
C PHE A 530 -18.29 -5.70 24.98
N ASP A 531 -19.52 -5.76 25.47
CA ASP A 531 -20.69 -6.10 24.68
C ASP A 531 -21.33 -4.78 24.15
N VAL A 532 -21.10 -4.49 22.88
CA VAL A 532 -21.53 -3.24 22.23
C VAL A 532 -22.84 -3.46 21.49
N PRO A 533 -23.94 -2.73 21.83
CA PRO A 533 -25.17 -2.76 21.05
C PRO A 533 -24.92 -2.24 19.62
N VAL A 534 -25.43 -2.97 18.62
CA VAL A 534 -25.30 -2.63 17.20
C VAL A 534 -26.63 -2.16 16.66
N PRO A 535 -26.84 -0.85 16.47
CA PRO A 535 -28.12 -0.33 16.02
C PRO A 535 -28.39 -0.62 14.54
N VAL A 536 -27.31 -0.74 13.73
CA VAL A 536 -27.39 -0.91 12.28
C VAL A 536 -26.13 -1.59 11.77
N LEU A 537 -26.25 -2.43 10.74
CA LEU A 537 -25.12 -3.06 10.05
C LEU A 537 -24.71 -2.24 8.83
N ASN A 538 -23.40 -2.29 8.49
CA ASN A 538 -22.82 -1.64 7.32
C ASN A 538 -23.01 -0.11 7.29
N GLN A 539 -23.22 0.50 8.44
CA GLN A 539 -23.30 1.95 8.64
C GLN A 539 -22.60 2.32 9.94
N GLU A 540 -22.05 3.53 9.98
CA GLU A 540 -21.45 4.05 11.20
C GLU A 540 -22.47 4.45 12.27
N PHE A 541 -22.09 4.26 13.52
CA PHE A 541 -22.83 4.75 14.68
C PHE A 541 -21.87 5.29 15.75
N ASP A 542 -22.41 6.13 16.64
CA ASP A 542 -21.62 6.77 17.69
C ASP A 542 -21.31 5.80 18.82
N LEU A 543 -20.03 5.76 19.24
CA LEU A 543 -19.56 5.03 20.41
C LEU A 543 -18.51 5.87 21.14
N ALA A 544 -18.88 6.43 22.30
CA ALA A 544 -17.92 7.18 23.08
C ALA A 544 -17.12 6.26 24.02
N LEU A 545 -15.86 6.63 24.28
CA LEU A 545 -14.99 5.91 25.20
C LEU A 545 -14.37 6.84 26.26
N ILE A 546 -14.09 6.28 27.45
CA ILE A 546 -13.33 6.93 28.51
C ILE A 546 -12.14 6.06 28.92
N GLY A 547 -10.98 6.65 28.93
CA GLY A 547 -9.75 6.01 29.40
C GLY A 547 -9.32 6.49 30.79
N LYS A 548 -8.17 6.04 31.26
CA LYS A 548 -7.59 6.37 32.59
C LYS A 548 -7.42 7.87 32.87
N LYS A 549 -7.48 8.72 31.83
CA LYS A 549 -7.42 10.20 31.99
C LYS A 549 -8.76 10.82 32.41
N GLY A 550 -9.84 10.05 32.48
CA GLY A 550 -11.15 10.49 32.94
C GLY A 550 -11.86 11.46 31.99
N LYS A 551 -11.50 11.47 30.68
CA LYS A 551 -12.14 12.29 29.67
C LYS A 551 -12.81 11.38 28.63
N TRP A 552 -14.06 11.68 28.27
CA TRP A 552 -14.81 11.05 27.21
C TRP A 552 -14.36 11.57 25.83
N TYR A 553 -14.28 10.67 24.85
CA TYR A 553 -13.96 10.95 23.46
C TYR A 553 -15.02 10.31 22.57
N ASP A 554 -15.44 11.04 21.56
CA ASP A 554 -16.34 10.54 20.52
C ASP A 554 -15.59 9.71 19.51
N HIS A 555 -16.18 8.59 19.10
CA HIS A 555 -15.72 7.74 18.01
C HIS A 555 -16.89 7.32 17.12
N LYS A 556 -16.57 7.07 15.85
CA LYS A 556 -17.46 6.41 14.90
C LYS A 556 -17.01 4.97 14.74
N VAL A 557 -17.95 4.07 14.84
CA VAL A 557 -17.69 2.63 14.66
C VAL A 557 -18.72 2.02 13.73
N SER A 558 -18.37 0.92 13.08
CA SER A 558 -19.32 0.16 12.26
C SER A 558 -19.14 -1.34 12.42
N VAL A 559 -20.19 -2.09 12.14
CA VAL A 559 -20.19 -3.55 12.13
C VAL A 559 -20.64 -4.03 10.76
N SER A 560 -19.78 -4.83 10.11
CA SER A 560 -20.00 -5.24 8.73
C SER A 560 -19.77 -6.75 8.53
N ASN A 561 -20.26 -7.25 7.39
CA ASN A 561 -20.01 -8.61 6.90
C ASN A 561 -20.31 -9.72 7.93
N PRO A 562 -21.51 -9.79 8.53
CA PRO A 562 -21.85 -10.82 9.48
C PRO A 562 -21.95 -12.20 8.80
N VAL A 563 -21.13 -13.15 9.23
CA VAL A 563 -21.13 -14.54 8.75
C VAL A 563 -21.64 -15.44 9.88
N PRO A 564 -22.63 -16.32 9.65
CA PRO A 564 -23.17 -17.20 10.68
C PRO A 564 -22.08 -18.11 11.28
N VAL A 565 -22.00 -18.16 12.61
CA VAL A 565 -21.15 -19.14 13.32
C VAL A 565 -21.98 -20.38 13.56
N LEU A 566 -21.60 -21.47 12.89
CA LEU A 566 -22.26 -22.74 13.07
C LEU A 566 -21.65 -23.49 14.26
N GLU A 567 -22.51 -24.13 15.05
CA GLU A 567 -22.07 -25.05 16.10
C GLU A 567 -21.40 -26.29 15.48
N ASP A 568 -20.50 -26.92 16.23
CA ASP A 568 -19.94 -28.21 15.83
C ASP A 568 -21.05 -29.24 15.51
N GLY A 569 -20.93 -29.81 14.35
CA GLY A 569 -21.96 -30.73 13.85
C GLY A 569 -21.82 -31.06 12.38
N VAL A 570 -22.79 -31.80 11.87
CA VAL A 570 -22.90 -32.12 10.46
C VAL A 570 -24.15 -31.47 9.90
N TYR A 571 -24.01 -30.80 8.79
CA TYR A 571 -25.08 -30.05 8.13
C TYR A 571 -25.27 -30.54 6.70
N ALA A 572 -26.51 -30.58 6.22
CA ALA A 572 -26.83 -30.67 4.81
C ALA A 572 -27.12 -29.23 4.32
N MET A 573 -26.34 -28.75 3.35
CA MET A 573 -26.44 -27.41 2.79
C MET A 573 -26.68 -27.46 1.30
N ASP A 574 -27.58 -26.65 0.80
CA ASP A 574 -27.75 -26.49 -0.63
C ASP A 574 -26.49 -25.85 -1.22
N LEU A 575 -26.13 -26.34 -2.41
CA LEU A 575 -24.91 -25.96 -3.10
C LEU A 575 -25.24 -25.48 -4.52
N THR A 576 -24.87 -24.25 -4.83
CA THR A 576 -24.81 -23.77 -6.21
C THR A 576 -23.46 -24.07 -6.80
N PHE A 577 -23.44 -24.62 -8.02
CA PHE A 577 -22.24 -24.97 -8.78
C PHE A 577 -22.30 -24.30 -10.14
N GLU A 578 -21.28 -23.51 -10.46
CA GLU A 578 -21.21 -22.77 -11.72
C GLU A 578 -19.83 -22.95 -12.39
N GLY A 579 -19.77 -22.76 -13.70
CA GLY A 579 -18.55 -22.81 -14.49
C GLY A 579 -18.43 -24.02 -15.41
N GLY A 580 -17.29 -24.13 -16.09
CA GLY A 580 -17.02 -25.16 -17.07
C GLY A 580 -17.94 -25.13 -18.28
N SER A 581 -18.15 -26.28 -18.92
CA SER A 581 -18.96 -26.41 -20.15
C SER A 581 -20.44 -26.74 -19.92
N GLY A 582 -20.90 -26.74 -18.66
CA GLY A 582 -22.27 -27.10 -18.26
C GLY A 582 -22.56 -28.64 -18.29
N LYS A 583 -21.54 -29.47 -18.45
CA LYS A 583 -21.68 -30.97 -18.41
C LYS A 583 -21.30 -31.55 -17.05
N ALA A 584 -20.51 -30.83 -16.29
CA ALA A 584 -20.13 -31.19 -14.94
C ALA A 584 -21.21 -30.73 -13.98
N GLU A 585 -21.47 -31.52 -12.96
CA GLU A 585 -22.39 -31.20 -11.86
C GLU A 585 -21.82 -31.75 -10.55
N ILE A 586 -22.11 -31.03 -9.48
CA ILE A 586 -21.87 -31.48 -8.12
C ILE A 586 -23.23 -31.66 -7.46
N LEU A 587 -23.37 -32.76 -6.71
CA LEU A 587 -24.65 -33.10 -6.09
C LEU A 587 -24.95 -32.15 -4.92
N SER A 588 -26.17 -31.58 -4.92
CA SER A 588 -26.73 -30.78 -3.83
C SER A 588 -27.91 -31.58 -3.18
N PRO A 589 -28.14 -31.49 -1.84
CA PRO A 589 -27.29 -30.76 -0.88
C PRO A 589 -25.96 -31.44 -0.59
N ALA A 590 -24.94 -30.66 -0.27
CA ALA A 590 -23.66 -31.16 0.17
C ALA A 590 -23.63 -31.33 1.70
N LYS A 591 -22.85 -32.34 2.16
CA LYS A 591 -22.62 -32.57 3.58
C LYS A 591 -21.46 -31.70 4.07
N VAL A 592 -21.74 -30.79 4.99
CA VAL A 592 -20.73 -29.92 5.60
C VAL A 592 -20.54 -30.32 7.07
N THR A 593 -19.31 -30.64 7.44
CA THR A 593 -18.92 -30.93 8.83
C THR A 593 -18.25 -29.70 9.44
N VAL A 594 -18.80 -29.23 10.54
CA VAL A 594 -18.22 -28.14 11.35
C VAL A 594 -17.58 -28.76 12.58
N LYS A 595 -16.30 -28.46 12.81
CA LYS A 595 -15.56 -28.89 13.98
C LYS A 595 -14.54 -27.83 14.38
N ASP A 596 -14.60 -27.38 15.64
CA ASP A 596 -13.71 -26.37 16.21
C ASP A 596 -13.68 -25.08 15.34
N GLY A 597 -14.85 -24.68 14.80
CA GLY A 597 -15.00 -23.51 13.89
C GLY A 597 -14.54 -23.75 12.45
N GLN A 598 -13.92 -24.87 12.13
CA GLN A 598 -13.53 -25.22 10.76
C GLN A 598 -14.63 -26.00 10.05
N MET A 599 -14.88 -25.63 8.78
CA MET A 599 -15.89 -26.26 7.95
C MET A 599 -15.25 -27.08 6.84
N LYS A 600 -15.72 -28.33 6.65
CA LYS A 600 -15.31 -29.20 5.54
C LYS A 600 -16.54 -29.78 4.84
N ALA A 601 -16.62 -29.61 3.52
CA ALA A 601 -17.70 -30.14 2.70
C ALA A 601 -17.30 -31.46 2.03
N GLU A 602 -18.22 -32.42 2.01
CA GLU A 602 -18.14 -33.57 1.13
C GLU A 602 -18.80 -33.22 -0.21
N VAL A 603 -17.96 -33.00 -1.23
CA VAL A 603 -18.35 -32.61 -2.59
C VAL A 603 -18.34 -33.82 -3.48
N ARG A 604 -19.49 -34.15 -4.08
CA ARG A 604 -19.66 -35.34 -4.94
C ARG A 604 -19.97 -34.92 -6.36
N TRP A 605 -19.05 -35.23 -7.28
CA TRP A 605 -19.23 -35.00 -8.71
C TRP A 605 -20.23 -35.97 -9.34
N ASN A 606 -20.78 -35.59 -10.48
CA ASN A 606 -21.61 -36.51 -11.30
C ASN A 606 -20.79 -37.48 -12.16
N SER A 607 -19.47 -37.54 -11.96
CA SER A 607 -18.52 -38.32 -12.76
C SER A 607 -17.39 -38.88 -11.90
N PRO A 608 -16.86 -40.10 -12.21
CA PRO A 608 -15.68 -40.66 -11.55
C PRO A 608 -14.34 -40.10 -12.08
N ASN A 609 -14.38 -39.19 -13.05
CA ASN A 609 -13.21 -38.78 -13.81
C ASN A 609 -12.54 -37.49 -13.27
N TYR A 610 -12.79 -37.13 -12.03
CA TYR A 610 -12.06 -36.05 -11.35
C TYR A 610 -11.05 -36.69 -10.40
N ASP A 611 -9.77 -36.42 -10.61
CA ASP A 611 -8.66 -37.02 -9.86
C ASP A 611 -8.07 -36.10 -8.78
N TYR A 612 -8.31 -34.79 -8.85
CA TYR A 612 -8.11 -33.87 -7.75
C TYR A 612 -8.95 -32.61 -7.89
N MET A 613 -9.11 -31.90 -6.78
CA MET A 613 -9.61 -30.53 -6.70
C MET A 613 -8.54 -29.62 -6.11
N MET A 614 -8.53 -28.35 -6.52
CA MET A 614 -7.76 -27.30 -5.86
C MET A 614 -8.74 -26.35 -5.19
N VAL A 615 -8.49 -26.02 -3.93
CA VAL A 615 -9.24 -25.04 -3.15
C VAL A 615 -8.23 -24.18 -2.41
N ALA A 616 -8.27 -22.87 -2.58
CA ALA A 616 -7.33 -21.94 -1.98
C ALA A 616 -5.85 -22.32 -2.23
N GLY A 617 -5.53 -22.83 -3.44
CA GLY A 617 -4.18 -23.26 -3.82
C GLY A 617 -3.76 -24.64 -3.31
N GLU A 618 -4.51 -25.27 -2.42
CA GLU A 618 -4.23 -26.62 -1.93
C GLU A 618 -4.89 -27.70 -2.78
N ARG A 619 -4.16 -28.80 -2.98
CA ARG A 619 -4.63 -29.97 -3.74
C ARG A 619 -5.31 -30.98 -2.84
N TYR A 620 -6.56 -31.31 -3.15
CA TYR A 620 -7.37 -32.31 -2.48
C TYR A 620 -7.56 -33.54 -3.40
N LEU A 621 -7.16 -34.71 -2.92
CA LEU A 621 -7.37 -35.95 -3.61
C LEU A 621 -8.77 -36.52 -3.28
N PRO A 622 -9.39 -37.29 -4.19
CA PRO A 622 -10.68 -37.87 -3.92
C PRO A 622 -10.60 -38.86 -2.73
N VAL A 623 -11.55 -38.73 -1.82
CA VAL A 623 -11.71 -39.68 -0.69
C VAL A 623 -12.42 -40.96 -1.14
N SER A 624 -13.10 -40.93 -2.29
CA SER A 624 -13.67 -42.10 -2.96
C SER A 624 -13.79 -41.85 -4.45
N THR A 625 -13.51 -42.89 -5.25
CA THR A 625 -13.76 -42.93 -6.70
C THR A 625 -14.66 -44.15 -7.05
N ASP A 626 -15.22 -44.82 -6.03
CA ASP A 626 -16.17 -45.88 -6.24
C ASP A 626 -17.52 -45.30 -6.66
N GLY A 627 -17.79 -45.36 -7.94
CA GLY A 627 -18.87 -44.64 -8.60
C GLY A 627 -18.41 -43.23 -9.04
N ASN A 628 -18.86 -42.22 -8.38
CA ASN A 628 -18.51 -40.83 -8.68
C ASN A 628 -17.33 -40.33 -7.81
N SER A 629 -16.53 -39.42 -8.31
CA SER A 629 -15.44 -38.77 -7.53
C SER A 629 -16.02 -37.96 -6.36
N VAL A 630 -15.53 -38.22 -5.16
CA VAL A 630 -15.92 -37.53 -3.92
C VAL A 630 -14.73 -36.92 -3.26
N PHE A 631 -14.83 -35.66 -2.91
CA PHE A 631 -13.76 -34.88 -2.26
C PHE A 631 -14.22 -34.37 -0.91
N GLN A 632 -13.28 -34.22 0.03
CA GLN A 632 -13.47 -33.43 1.24
C GLN A 632 -12.62 -32.16 1.09
N ILE A 633 -13.29 -31.01 0.96
CA ILE A 633 -12.67 -29.72 0.76
C ILE A 633 -13.03 -28.76 1.91
N PRO A 634 -12.17 -27.80 2.26
CA PRO A 634 -12.53 -26.74 3.19
C PRO A 634 -13.64 -25.86 2.58
N VAL A 635 -14.52 -25.35 3.45
CA VAL A 635 -15.48 -24.29 3.12
C VAL A 635 -15.02 -23.03 3.82
N THR A 636 -14.53 -22.08 3.05
CA THR A 636 -13.93 -20.86 3.59
C THR A 636 -14.96 -19.76 3.85
N ILE A 637 -16.10 -19.80 3.13
CA ILE A 637 -17.16 -18.81 3.23
C ILE A 637 -18.53 -19.45 2.94
N LEU A 638 -19.58 -18.97 3.61
CA LEU A 638 -20.96 -19.37 3.39
C LEU A 638 -21.73 -18.21 2.72
N ASP A 639 -22.77 -18.57 1.95
CA ASP A 639 -23.65 -17.63 1.23
C ASP A 639 -22.95 -16.71 0.22
N GLN A 640 -21.69 -16.99 -0.10
CA GLN A 640 -20.90 -16.28 -1.11
C GLN A 640 -20.16 -17.27 -2.01
N PRO A 641 -19.96 -16.93 -3.29
CA PRO A 641 -19.22 -17.78 -4.22
C PRO A 641 -17.71 -17.77 -3.92
N PHE A 642 -17.07 -18.95 -3.99
CA PHE A 642 -15.62 -19.08 -3.99
C PHE A 642 -15.15 -20.03 -5.09
N SER A 643 -13.95 -19.80 -5.60
CA SER A 643 -13.39 -20.49 -6.75
C SER A 643 -12.75 -21.83 -6.34
N VAL A 644 -12.96 -22.86 -7.15
CA VAL A 644 -12.28 -24.16 -7.04
C VAL A 644 -11.85 -24.62 -8.43
N ILE A 645 -10.77 -25.41 -8.50
CA ILE A 645 -10.37 -26.07 -9.75
C ILE A 645 -10.67 -27.55 -9.63
N GLY A 646 -11.34 -28.13 -10.63
CA GLY A 646 -11.52 -29.58 -10.76
C GLY A 646 -10.68 -30.10 -11.93
N ASN A 647 -9.72 -31.01 -11.67
CA ASN A 647 -8.98 -31.65 -12.75
C ASN A 647 -9.72 -32.88 -13.24
N THR A 648 -10.09 -32.89 -14.53
CA THR A 648 -10.77 -34.01 -15.15
C THR A 648 -9.83 -34.79 -16.06
N VAL A 649 -9.89 -36.14 -15.89
CA VAL A 649 -9.16 -37.11 -16.71
C VAL A 649 -10.08 -37.79 -17.74
N ALA A 650 -11.28 -37.27 -17.95
CA ALA A 650 -12.24 -37.81 -18.92
C ALA A 650 -11.78 -37.68 -20.38
N MET A 651 -10.81 -36.84 -20.66
CA MET A 651 -10.24 -36.58 -21.98
C MET A 651 -8.84 -37.19 -22.11
N SER A 652 -8.32 -37.24 -23.35
CA SER A 652 -6.99 -37.81 -23.65
C SER A 652 -5.81 -37.12 -22.95
N LYS A 653 -6.02 -35.93 -22.43
CA LYS A 653 -5.11 -35.22 -21.52
C LYS A 653 -5.92 -34.71 -20.34
N PRO A 654 -5.36 -34.69 -19.12
CA PRO A 654 -5.98 -34.04 -17.98
C PRO A 654 -6.24 -32.56 -18.26
N HIS A 655 -7.34 -32.03 -17.77
CA HIS A 655 -7.70 -30.62 -17.86
C HIS A 655 -8.16 -30.09 -16.52
N GLU A 656 -7.50 -29.06 -16.05
CA GLU A 656 -7.96 -28.22 -14.96
C GLU A 656 -9.03 -27.27 -15.47
N ILE A 657 -10.16 -27.23 -14.77
CA ILE A 657 -11.31 -26.39 -15.10
C ILE A 657 -11.71 -25.65 -13.84
N GLU A 658 -11.81 -24.35 -13.94
CA GLU A 658 -12.27 -23.50 -12.86
C GLU A 658 -13.79 -23.56 -12.73
N TYR A 659 -14.25 -23.66 -11.47
CA TYR A 659 -15.64 -23.69 -11.08
C TYR A 659 -15.85 -22.79 -9.87
N THR A 660 -17.11 -22.41 -9.66
CA THR A 660 -17.51 -21.61 -8.50
C THR A 660 -18.50 -22.41 -7.66
N LEU A 661 -18.28 -22.46 -6.36
CA LEU A 661 -19.16 -23.08 -5.37
C LEU A 661 -19.75 -22.04 -4.45
N THR A 662 -21.06 -22.17 -4.14
CA THR A 662 -21.72 -21.37 -3.10
C THR A 662 -22.51 -22.31 -2.19
N PHE A 663 -22.12 -22.41 -0.91
CA PHE A 663 -22.85 -23.17 0.11
C PHE A 663 -23.86 -22.26 0.79
N HIS A 664 -25.15 -22.62 0.74
CA HIS A 664 -26.23 -21.79 1.25
C HIS A 664 -26.62 -22.14 2.67
N THR A 665 -26.69 -21.15 3.56
CA THR A 665 -27.23 -21.34 4.92
C THR A 665 -28.77 -21.34 4.91
N GLU A 666 -29.38 -20.76 3.89
CA GLU A 666 -30.83 -20.84 3.72
C GLU A 666 -31.24 -22.29 3.36
N GLY A 667 -32.14 -22.86 4.14
CA GLY A 667 -32.59 -24.24 3.96
C GLY A 667 -31.68 -25.33 4.55
N MET A 668 -30.52 -24.94 5.12
CA MET A 668 -29.64 -25.93 5.75
C MET A 668 -30.34 -26.69 6.88
N SER A 669 -30.03 -27.96 7.04
CA SER A 669 -30.51 -28.81 8.12
C SER A 669 -29.35 -29.49 8.82
N ARG A 670 -29.43 -29.64 10.14
CA ARG A 670 -28.46 -30.42 10.90
C ARG A 670 -28.73 -31.89 10.63
N ALA A 671 -27.72 -32.60 10.11
CA ALA A 671 -27.81 -34.06 9.94
C ALA A 671 -27.65 -34.74 11.32
N GLU A 672 -28.51 -35.70 11.60
CA GLU A 672 -28.47 -36.49 12.84
C GLU A 672 -27.20 -37.35 12.96
#